data_033acec0945c03a2c211a114db234193
#
_entry.id   033acec0945c03a2c211a114db234193
#
_cell.length_a   1.000
_cell.length_b   1.000
_cell.length_c   1.000
_cell.angle_alpha   90.00
_cell.angle_beta   90.00
_cell.angle_gamma   90.00
#
_symmetry.space_group_name_H-M   'P 1'
#
loop_
_entity.id
_entity.type
_entity.pdbx_description
1 polymer ?
#
loop_
_entity_poly.entity_id
_entity_poly.type
_entity_poly.pdbx_seq_one_letter_code
_entity_poly.pdbx_strand_id
1 'polypeptide(L)'
;KDAIKKTHDFHTRLLRILGYETDNAYTEPFVVNAEAEPIEMIPVRHILRRGSQVKMLIMEMQHLIPVGEQEPAGLFEQQYESEPDRNTGVQRYNAGQWEFVFKLDRNQYKISPAIINKAITQLFLMPDEHRPHFILMLAGNTVFLFDQDKWSHGSYLQFSLDELFTQARVPAFRLYFALFHLLLSKQTLAADSEQLLMDTIIEESYKNAYEVTKDLKEGVILAVETLANEALYYMKNIAHRPFGKKHIEADGTIIYDETDDDFEAEVKDDCLTIVYRLLFILFAESRPELEILPTGDEVYKRGYSFEALRDLEQVRLISDETRNGYFFDDSIKHLFTVLSKGFHKDDEANNKSFRVRPIDSPMFNDGRLKQLHDVRIRNVKWQEIIRALSLSRSKKYCGRISYANLGVNQLGSVYESLLAYRGFYAEEDYIEVCKASAPEDGTYLIPYSRMEAFDIREVICDEETGEPRRLPRGTFVYRLNGRDRQKSASYYTPEVLTRSTIKYTIKVIVDEVREGKRKPMDLLDLKILEPAVGAAAFLNEVINQLAEAYMTYVEKKPAPDRYRDELQKVKAYIATHNVYGVDLNPTAIELGKLSLWLNVIHKDMETPFFANRLTVGNAVIGAWFKVYARNEVQAKKGSRKLEANEWWTKAPHKVKFGRTRVNHSVNEVYHFLLPDKAMLAALGLKDMKKEHATEAKIMADRLKDWTAPIGEDQFRILQRLSAKIDLLLREAMETQVNIEHLTNNRRDIWPHEIPQDNLLFRAYDQAEKYAEKERIFDTRYRHDNAYYKLKLVMDYWCALWFWEYQDAAALPTREEYWREIENLLDVSNDKLDRNTQRAMVGANMVCEEPEFEYGSKRMTEEQAQIVAKSKEEMLESTTSQTTL
;
A
#
# COMPACT_ATOMS: atom_id res chain seq x y z
N LYS A 1 26.65 2.25 45.91
CA LYS A 1 27.40 1.00 45.64
C LYS A 1 26.63 -0.23 46.16
N ASP A 2 26.06 -0.19 47.37
CA ASP A 2 25.27 -1.33 47.93
C ASP A 2 24.02 -1.64 47.13
N ALA A 3 23.28 -0.62 46.65
CA ALA A 3 22.09 -0.79 45.81
C ALA A 3 22.42 -1.47 44.45
N ILE A 4 23.48 -1.01 43.79
CA ILE A 4 23.97 -1.58 42.54
C ILE A 4 24.32 -3.05 42.70
N LYS A 5 25.09 -3.39 43.77
CA LYS A 5 25.46 -4.78 44.07
C LYS A 5 24.23 -5.67 44.29
N LYS A 6 23.25 -5.18 45.08
CA LYS A 6 22.01 -5.89 45.35
C LYS A 6 21.19 -6.13 44.06
N THR A 7 21.13 -5.14 43.20
CA THR A 7 20.45 -5.28 41.88
C THR A 7 21.16 -6.28 41.02
N HIS A 8 22.48 -6.24 40.96
CA HIS A 8 23.29 -7.23 40.21
C HIS A 8 23.11 -8.65 40.75
N ASP A 9 23.13 -8.83 42.06
CA ASP A 9 22.86 -10.12 42.69
C ASP A 9 21.44 -10.61 42.44
N PHE A 10 20.47 -9.70 42.40
CA PHE A 10 19.08 -9.99 42.04
C PHE A 10 18.97 -10.45 40.57
N HIS A 11 19.54 -9.71 39.65
CA HIS A 11 19.56 -10.07 38.22
C HIS A 11 20.27 -11.42 38.00
N THR A 12 21.34 -11.70 38.75
CA THR A 12 22.02 -13.00 38.67
C THR A 12 21.08 -14.16 39.08
N ARG A 13 20.31 -13.98 40.13
CA ARG A 13 19.30 -14.97 40.56
C ARG A 13 18.21 -15.13 39.53
N LEU A 14 17.73 -14.03 38.97
CA LEU A 14 16.70 -14.03 37.94
C LEU A 14 17.16 -14.81 36.71
N LEU A 15 18.38 -14.54 36.23
CA LEU A 15 18.94 -15.25 35.07
C LEU A 15 19.10 -16.74 35.31
N ARG A 16 19.47 -17.15 36.52
CA ARG A 16 19.51 -18.58 36.91
C ARG A 16 18.13 -19.22 36.88
N ILE A 17 17.10 -18.54 37.37
CA ILE A 17 15.70 -19.01 37.30
C ILE A 17 15.28 -19.19 35.86
N LEU A 18 15.68 -18.27 34.95
CA LEU A 18 15.41 -18.34 33.53
C LEU A 18 16.29 -19.37 32.77
N GLY A 19 17.19 -20.07 33.48
CA GLY A 19 18.03 -21.12 32.91
C GLY A 19 19.34 -20.66 32.27
N TYR A 20 19.73 -19.38 32.43
CA TYR A 20 21.00 -18.87 31.96
C TYR A 20 22.11 -19.14 33.01
N GLU A 21 23.22 -19.73 32.58
CA GLU A 21 24.41 -19.91 33.41
C GLU A 21 25.19 -18.59 33.40
N THR A 22 25.33 -17.97 34.56
CA THR A 22 25.98 -16.66 34.69
C THR A 22 26.91 -16.65 35.86
N ASP A 23 27.96 -17.48 35.81
CA ASP A 23 28.97 -17.54 36.88
C ASP A 23 30.05 -16.44 36.75
N ASN A 24 30.06 -15.70 35.66
CA ASN A 24 31.04 -14.64 35.44
C ASN A 24 30.67 -13.36 36.19
N ALA A 25 31.56 -12.99 37.13
CA ALA A 25 31.48 -11.70 37.84
C ALA A 25 31.82 -10.48 36.93
N TYR A 26 32.22 -10.72 35.71
CA TYR A 26 32.68 -9.70 34.75
C TYR A 26 31.77 -9.62 33.53
N THR A 27 31.56 -8.40 33.06
CA THR A 27 30.89 -8.13 31.80
C THR A 27 31.86 -8.39 30.65
N GLU A 28 31.36 -8.90 29.54
CA GLU A 28 32.15 -9.15 28.34
C GLU A 28 32.07 -7.95 27.39
N PRO A 29 33.18 -7.51 26.75
CA PRO A 29 33.15 -6.49 25.72
C PRO A 29 32.67 -7.13 24.41
N PHE A 30 31.53 -6.66 23.90
CA PHE A 30 31.09 -7.03 22.56
C PHE A 30 31.69 -6.02 21.56
N VAL A 31 32.63 -6.47 20.75
CA VAL A 31 33.34 -5.62 19.79
C VAL A 31 32.43 -5.28 18.63
N VAL A 32 32.22 -3.99 18.41
CA VAL A 32 31.40 -3.45 17.31
C VAL A 32 32.26 -3.03 16.12
N ASN A 33 33.44 -2.45 16.40
CA ASN A 33 34.41 -2.06 15.39
C ASN A 33 35.83 -2.34 15.89
N ALA A 34 36.40 -3.39 15.34
CA ALA A 34 37.75 -3.84 15.71
C ALA A 34 38.87 -3.00 15.07
N GLU A 35 38.58 -2.25 14.00
CA GLU A 35 39.53 -1.44 13.27
C GLU A 35 39.68 -0.02 13.85
N ALA A 36 38.77 0.37 14.75
CA ALA A 36 38.82 1.67 15.40
C ALA A 36 39.94 1.73 16.47
N GLU A 37 40.57 2.87 16.63
CA GLU A 37 41.54 3.14 17.69
C GLU A 37 41.02 4.31 18.57
N PRO A 38 40.55 4.06 19.81
CA PRO A 38 40.42 2.80 20.53
C PRO A 38 39.31 1.87 19.97
N ILE A 39 39.42 0.56 20.17
CA ILE A 39 38.46 -0.45 19.73
C ILE A 39 37.08 -0.10 20.27
N GLU A 40 36.07 -0.05 19.40
CA GLU A 40 34.68 0.26 19.78
C GLU A 40 33.94 -0.99 20.24
N MET A 41 33.29 -0.90 21.41
CA MET A 41 32.60 -2.02 22.02
C MET A 41 31.33 -1.60 22.75
N ILE A 42 30.42 -2.55 22.95
CA ILE A 42 29.24 -2.42 23.80
C ILE A 42 29.39 -3.41 24.96
N PRO A 43 29.14 -2.97 26.22
CA PRO A 43 29.21 -3.86 27.38
C PRO A 43 27.99 -4.79 27.37
N VAL A 44 28.25 -6.10 27.38
CA VAL A 44 27.23 -7.13 27.50
C VAL A 44 27.54 -8.05 28.70
N ARG A 45 26.51 -8.47 29.39
CA ARG A 45 26.67 -9.38 30.52
C ARG A 45 27.02 -10.80 30.06
N HIS A 46 26.41 -11.23 28.96
CA HIS A 46 26.64 -12.57 28.46
C HIS A 46 26.38 -12.66 26.95
N ILE A 47 27.21 -13.41 26.25
CA ILE A 47 27.09 -13.67 24.81
C ILE A 47 26.76 -15.14 24.60
N LEU A 48 25.57 -15.42 24.12
CA LEU A 48 25.13 -16.78 23.76
C LEU A 48 25.41 -17.04 22.27
N ARG A 49 26.25 -18.03 21.99
CA ARG A 49 26.67 -18.39 20.63
C ARG A 49 26.24 -19.81 20.28
N ARG A 50 26.04 -20.02 18.99
CA ARG A 50 25.94 -21.37 18.40
C ARG A 50 27.02 -21.47 17.31
N GLY A 51 28.10 -22.19 17.61
CA GLY A 51 29.30 -22.13 16.77
C GLY A 51 29.89 -20.72 16.75
N SER A 52 30.10 -20.15 15.56
CA SER A 52 30.57 -18.77 15.37
C SER A 52 29.46 -17.74 15.49
N GLN A 53 28.20 -18.13 15.28
CA GLN A 53 27.07 -17.22 15.20
C GLN A 53 26.58 -16.77 16.59
N VAL A 54 26.41 -15.48 16.78
CA VAL A 54 25.78 -14.91 17.98
C VAL A 54 24.28 -15.11 17.88
N LYS A 55 23.68 -15.72 18.90
CA LYS A 55 22.22 -15.95 18.96
C LYS A 55 21.51 -14.91 19.81
N MET A 56 22.09 -14.62 20.96
CA MET A 56 21.47 -13.74 21.94
C MET A 56 22.51 -13.00 22.73
N LEU A 57 22.22 -11.79 23.11
CA LEU A 57 22.98 -10.96 24.04
C LEU A 57 22.16 -10.70 25.29
N ILE A 58 22.81 -10.76 26.45
CA ILE A 58 22.23 -10.30 27.71
C ILE A 58 22.93 -9.01 28.12
N MET A 59 22.14 -7.93 28.25
CA MET A 59 22.60 -6.63 28.71
C MET A 59 22.06 -6.33 30.09
N GLU A 60 22.77 -5.52 30.85
CA GLU A 60 22.40 -5.14 32.21
C GLU A 60 22.62 -3.66 32.44
N MET A 61 21.66 -3.02 33.09
CA MET A 61 21.78 -1.61 33.47
C MET A 61 20.91 -1.27 34.68
N GLN A 62 21.13 -0.12 35.27
CA GLN A 62 20.31 0.39 36.33
C GLN A 62 19.20 1.27 35.79
N HIS A 63 18.01 1.09 36.33
CA HIS A 63 16.92 2.03 36.06
C HIS A 63 17.14 3.29 36.90
N LEU A 64 17.15 4.45 36.27
CA LEU A 64 17.30 5.72 36.99
C LEU A 64 16.06 6.01 37.81
N ILE A 65 16.26 6.30 39.09
CA ILE A 65 15.20 6.81 39.97
C ILE A 65 15.22 8.34 39.86
N PRO A 66 14.06 9.00 39.71
CA PRO A 66 14.01 10.46 39.65
C PRO A 66 14.61 11.08 40.89
N VAL A 67 15.55 12.01 40.69
CA VAL A 67 16.13 12.80 41.80
C VAL A 67 15.69 14.25 41.59
N GLY A 68 14.69 14.70 42.34
CA GLY A 68 14.16 16.07 42.27
C GLY A 68 13.05 16.26 41.23
N GLU A 69 12.82 17.53 40.83
CA GLU A 69 11.73 17.94 39.94
C GLU A 69 12.01 17.68 38.42
N GLN A 70 13.19 17.20 38.09
CA GLN A 70 13.52 16.87 36.69
C GLN A 70 13.06 15.43 36.35
N GLU A 71 12.24 15.27 35.36
CA GLU A 71 11.94 13.96 34.82
C GLU A 71 13.25 13.31 34.33
N PRO A 72 13.54 12.06 34.76
CA PRO A 72 14.74 11.37 34.31
C PRO A 72 14.63 11.15 32.79
N ALA A 73 15.76 11.27 32.09
CA ALA A 73 15.84 10.85 30.68
C ALA A 73 15.29 9.43 30.56
N GLY A 74 14.49 9.17 29.53
CA GLY A 74 13.96 7.83 29.25
C GLY A 74 15.08 6.80 29.25
N LEU A 75 14.77 5.55 29.64
CA LEU A 75 15.76 4.48 29.73
C LEU A 75 16.65 4.38 28.48
N PHE A 76 16.05 4.51 27.31
CA PHE A 76 16.73 4.39 26.03
C PHE A 76 17.60 5.61 25.65
N GLU A 77 17.42 6.74 26.31
CA GLU A 77 18.19 7.95 26.13
C GLU A 77 19.41 8.03 27.07
N GLN A 78 19.53 7.07 27.99
CA GLN A 78 20.65 7.01 28.90
C GLN A 78 21.95 6.71 28.18
N GLN A 79 23.03 7.25 28.71
CA GLN A 79 24.37 7.12 28.13
C GLN A 79 25.28 6.29 29.04
N TYR A 80 26.16 5.51 28.42
CA TYR A 80 27.28 4.90 29.07
C TYR A 80 28.40 5.94 29.26
N GLU A 81 28.87 6.09 30.51
CA GLU A 81 30.01 6.93 30.83
C GLU A 81 31.24 6.06 31.06
N SER A 82 32.42 6.50 30.65
CA SER A 82 33.66 5.78 30.83
C SER A 82 34.63 6.53 31.72
N GLU A 83 35.06 5.89 32.83
CA GLU A 83 36.17 6.36 33.69
C GLU A 83 37.29 5.32 33.67
N PRO A 84 38.45 5.58 33.01
CA PRO A 84 39.56 4.67 32.98
C PRO A 84 40.31 4.69 34.34
N ASP A 85 40.38 3.55 35.06
CA ASP A 85 41.22 3.39 36.22
C ASP A 85 42.66 3.02 35.80
N ARG A 86 43.55 3.97 35.88
CA ARG A 86 44.93 3.82 35.44
C ARG A 86 45.80 2.89 36.32
N ASN A 87 45.34 2.51 37.52
CA ASN A 87 46.16 1.82 38.51
C ASN A 87 45.93 0.30 38.54
N THR A 88 44.78 -0.21 38.13
CA THR A 88 44.44 -1.61 38.28
C THR A 88 44.42 -2.42 36.99
N GLY A 89 44.62 -1.79 35.82
CA GLY A 89 44.49 -2.42 34.52
C GLY A 89 43.03 -2.86 34.21
N VAL A 90 42.07 -2.41 35.05
CA VAL A 90 40.65 -2.67 34.89
C VAL A 90 39.99 -1.38 34.40
N GLN A 91 39.32 -1.46 33.28
CA GLN A 91 38.56 -0.32 32.80
C GLN A 91 37.13 -0.40 33.37
N ARG A 92 36.68 0.68 34.02
CA ARG A 92 35.36 0.80 34.58
C ARG A 92 34.54 1.71 33.68
N TYR A 93 33.34 1.26 33.36
CA TYR A 93 32.38 2.04 32.60
C TYR A 93 31.10 2.20 33.43
N ASN A 94 30.55 3.40 33.43
CA ASN A 94 29.30 3.70 34.10
C ASN A 94 28.19 3.88 33.06
N ALA A 95 27.07 3.17 33.21
CA ALA A 95 25.84 3.48 32.50
C ALA A 95 24.92 4.18 33.49
N GLY A 96 24.92 5.51 33.46
CA GLY A 96 24.33 6.29 34.53
C GLY A 96 25.07 5.99 35.85
N GLN A 97 24.42 5.30 36.80
CA GLN A 97 25.01 4.89 38.07
C GLN A 97 25.53 3.44 38.07
N TRP A 98 25.49 2.73 36.98
CA TRP A 98 25.88 1.34 36.86
C TRP A 98 27.35 1.19 36.50
N GLU A 99 28.12 0.46 37.29
CA GLU A 99 29.55 0.24 37.09
C GLU A 99 29.78 -1.12 36.43
N PHE A 100 30.41 -1.13 35.25
CA PHE A 100 30.86 -2.31 34.55
C PHE A 100 32.34 -2.49 34.74
N VAL A 101 32.77 -3.69 35.13
CA VAL A 101 34.15 -4.04 35.32
C VAL A 101 34.55 -5.06 34.27
N PHE A 102 35.52 -4.71 33.42
CA PHE A 102 36.04 -5.60 32.42
C PHE A 102 37.47 -6.04 32.79
N LYS A 103 37.78 -7.33 32.58
CA LYS A 103 39.13 -7.82 32.59
C LYS A 103 39.72 -7.59 31.20
N LEU A 104 40.60 -6.56 31.09
CA LEU A 104 41.16 -6.14 29.79
C LEU A 104 42.43 -6.90 29.47
N ASP A 105 42.52 -7.43 28.26
CA ASP A 105 43.80 -7.57 27.56
C ASP A 105 44.32 -6.17 27.18
N ARG A 106 45.56 -6.05 26.83
CA ARG A 106 46.35 -4.78 26.65
C ARG A 106 45.72 -3.73 25.70
N ASN A 107 44.53 -3.98 25.17
CA ASN A 107 43.86 -3.09 24.21
C ASN A 107 43.01 -2.04 24.93
N GLN A 108 43.03 -0.82 24.41
CA GLN A 108 42.13 0.24 24.86
C GLN A 108 40.77 0.08 24.17
N TYR A 109 39.70 0.11 24.95
CA TYR A 109 38.32 0.04 24.47
C TYR A 109 37.59 1.35 24.75
N LYS A 110 36.63 1.66 23.87
CA LYS A 110 35.71 2.76 24.01
C LYS A 110 34.27 2.24 23.81
N ILE A 111 33.33 2.65 24.66
CA ILE A 111 31.92 2.37 24.42
C ILE A 111 31.41 3.26 23.31
N SER A 112 30.98 2.64 22.22
CA SER A 112 30.43 3.32 21.05
C SER A 112 29.43 2.37 20.37
N PRO A 113 28.20 2.80 20.16
CA PRO A 113 27.56 4.04 20.62
C PRO A 113 27.31 4.08 22.13
N ALA A 114 27.46 5.26 22.74
CA ALA A 114 27.26 5.41 24.17
C ALA A 114 25.77 5.41 24.61
N ILE A 115 24.85 5.85 23.74
CA ILE A 115 23.42 5.89 24.03
C ILE A 115 22.81 4.50 23.82
N ILE A 116 22.00 4.02 24.77
CA ILE A 116 21.46 2.65 24.78
C ILE A 116 20.63 2.31 23.55
N ASN A 117 19.73 3.19 23.15
CA ASN A 117 18.95 3.00 21.91
C ASN A 117 19.85 2.82 20.68
N LYS A 118 20.89 3.64 20.59
CA LYS A 118 21.89 3.55 19.51
C LYS A 118 22.68 2.25 19.59
N ALA A 119 23.03 1.83 20.80
CA ALA A 119 23.75 0.59 21.03
C ALA A 119 22.93 -0.64 20.59
N ILE A 120 21.66 -0.73 20.97
CA ILE A 120 20.75 -1.80 20.54
C ILE A 120 20.62 -1.82 19.02
N THR A 121 20.41 -0.66 18.42
CA THR A 121 20.28 -0.54 16.95
C THR A 121 21.57 -0.98 16.25
N GLN A 122 22.74 -0.56 16.76
CA GLN A 122 24.04 -0.96 16.21
C GLN A 122 24.27 -2.47 16.29
N LEU A 123 23.85 -3.11 17.40
CA LEU A 123 23.96 -4.56 17.55
C LEU A 123 23.11 -5.32 16.50
N PHE A 124 21.92 -4.83 16.19
CA PHE A 124 21.07 -5.42 15.14
C PHE A 124 21.53 -5.09 13.71
N LEU A 125 22.42 -4.09 13.53
CA LEU A 125 23.02 -3.76 12.24
C LEU A 125 24.37 -4.46 11.99
N MET A 126 24.84 -5.28 12.92
CA MET A 126 26.07 -6.06 12.74
C MET A 126 25.94 -7.06 11.57
N PRO A 127 27.08 -7.50 10.97
CA PRO A 127 27.08 -8.60 10.00
C PRO A 127 26.45 -9.86 10.56
N ASP A 128 25.85 -10.70 9.71
CA ASP A 128 25.04 -11.86 10.09
C ASP A 128 25.71 -12.81 11.10
N GLU A 129 27.04 -12.93 11.05
CA GLU A 129 27.78 -13.79 11.99
C GLU A 129 27.81 -13.25 13.42
N HIS A 130 27.74 -11.92 13.58
CA HIS A 130 27.83 -11.22 14.85
C HIS A 130 26.52 -10.61 15.30
N ARG A 131 25.48 -10.64 14.45
CA ARG A 131 24.16 -10.08 14.72
C ARG A 131 23.38 -10.99 15.68
N PRO A 132 22.98 -10.49 16.86
CA PRO A 132 22.10 -11.25 17.74
C PRO A 132 20.68 -11.32 17.15
N HIS A 133 20.00 -12.45 17.34
CA HIS A 133 18.57 -12.58 17.05
C HIS A 133 17.73 -11.88 18.15
N PHE A 134 18.11 -12.09 19.40
CA PHE A 134 17.47 -11.49 20.56
C PHE A 134 18.46 -10.71 21.44
N ILE A 135 17.97 -9.64 22.08
CA ILE A 135 18.69 -8.96 23.15
C ILE A 135 17.78 -8.94 24.38
N LEU A 136 18.22 -9.55 25.47
CA LEU A 136 17.55 -9.50 26.77
C LEU A 136 18.26 -8.45 27.63
N MET A 137 17.53 -7.40 28.02
CA MET A 137 18.09 -6.33 28.85
C MET A 137 17.41 -6.28 30.20
N LEU A 138 18.22 -6.35 31.24
CA LEU A 138 17.80 -6.24 32.63
C LEU A 138 18.09 -4.83 33.12
N ALA A 139 17.06 -4.05 33.43
CA ALA A 139 17.18 -2.66 33.85
C ALA A 139 16.50 -2.43 35.20
N GLY A 140 17.22 -2.73 36.30
CA GLY A 140 16.69 -2.63 37.64
C GLY A 140 15.51 -3.58 37.87
N ASN A 141 14.30 -3.02 37.97
CA ASN A 141 13.05 -3.73 38.18
C ASN A 141 12.27 -3.99 36.86
N THR A 142 12.88 -3.72 35.72
CA THR A 142 12.24 -3.88 34.42
C THR A 142 13.10 -4.80 33.54
N VAL A 143 12.45 -5.68 32.80
CA VAL A 143 13.09 -6.59 31.85
C VAL A 143 12.55 -6.31 30.46
N PHE A 144 13.46 -6.16 29.50
CA PHE A 144 13.13 -5.93 28.09
C PHE A 144 13.63 -7.09 27.25
N LEU A 145 12.81 -7.49 26.28
CA LEU A 145 13.22 -8.39 25.20
C LEU A 145 13.07 -7.67 23.86
N PHE A 146 14.18 -7.56 23.16
CA PHE A 146 14.24 -7.02 21.81
C PHE A 146 14.46 -8.16 20.81
N ASP A 147 13.71 -8.13 19.76
CA ASP A 147 13.79 -9.04 18.61
C ASP A 147 14.30 -8.26 17.40
N GLN A 148 15.24 -8.83 16.66
CA GLN A 148 15.84 -8.21 15.48
C GLN A 148 14.78 -7.76 14.45
N ASP A 149 13.81 -8.63 14.16
CA ASP A 149 12.77 -8.37 13.15
C ASP A 149 11.74 -7.34 13.63
N LYS A 150 11.56 -7.20 14.94
CA LYS A 150 10.56 -6.30 15.55
C LYS A 150 11.13 -4.94 15.95
N TRP A 151 12.43 -4.85 16.19
CA TRP A 151 13.06 -3.60 16.60
C TRP A 151 12.97 -2.49 15.55
N SER A 152 13.12 -2.86 14.27
CA SER A 152 12.94 -1.90 13.15
C SER A 152 11.55 -1.28 13.11
N HIS A 153 10.54 -1.99 13.64
CA HIS A 153 9.15 -1.53 13.78
C HIS A 153 8.89 -0.82 15.12
N GLY A 154 9.92 -0.67 15.98
CA GLY A 154 9.82 -0.08 17.30
C GLY A 154 9.08 -0.94 18.32
N SER A 155 8.93 -2.23 18.08
CA SER A 155 8.23 -3.15 18.97
C SER A 155 9.21 -3.95 19.82
N TYR A 156 8.93 -4.04 21.13
CA TYR A 156 9.67 -4.83 22.09
C TYR A 156 8.75 -5.31 23.21
N LEU A 157 9.16 -6.32 23.96
CA LEU A 157 8.44 -6.74 25.16
C LEU A 157 9.06 -6.10 26.38
N GLN A 158 8.22 -5.61 27.27
CA GLN A 158 8.62 -5.02 28.56
C GLN A 158 7.85 -5.69 29.69
N PHE A 159 8.57 -6.07 30.75
CA PHE A 159 8.00 -6.65 31.98
C PHE A 159 8.40 -5.81 33.17
N SER A 160 7.41 -5.31 33.92
CA SER A 160 7.60 -4.69 35.20
C SER A 160 7.62 -5.76 36.32
N LEU A 161 8.76 -5.94 36.95
CA LEU A 161 8.91 -6.93 38.02
C LEU A 161 8.14 -6.49 39.26
N ASP A 162 8.02 -5.18 39.52
CA ASP A 162 7.27 -4.67 40.65
C ASP A 162 5.78 -5.02 40.53
N GLU A 163 5.21 -4.86 39.37
CA GLU A 163 3.82 -5.27 39.11
C GLU A 163 3.64 -6.77 39.24
N LEU A 164 4.54 -7.56 38.68
CA LEU A 164 4.51 -9.00 38.76
C LEU A 164 4.57 -9.49 40.22
N PHE A 165 5.45 -8.92 41.05
CA PHE A 165 5.62 -9.32 42.42
C PHE A 165 4.52 -8.78 43.35
N THR A 166 4.03 -7.57 43.12
CA THR A 166 2.95 -6.97 43.91
C THR A 166 1.66 -7.74 43.75
N GLN A 167 1.39 -8.21 42.55
CA GLN A 167 0.17 -8.95 42.25
C GLN A 167 0.30 -10.47 42.32
N ALA A 168 1.48 -10.99 42.73
CA ALA A 168 1.77 -12.41 42.84
C ALA A 168 0.79 -13.22 43.69
N ARG A 169 0.10 -12.55 44.66
CA ARG A 169 -0.90 -13.18 45.52
C ARG A 169 -2.25 -13.44 44.87
N VAL A 170 -2.53 -12.79 43.74
CA VAL A 170 -3.78 -12.94 43.00
C VAL A 170 -3.70 -14.15 42.08
N PRO A 171 -4.61 -15.16 42.20
CA PRO A 171 -4.53 -16.40 41.37
C PRO A 171 -4.44 -16.16 39.89
N ALA A 172 -5.14 -15.18 39.31
CA ALA A 172 -5.08 -14.82 37.93
C ALA A 172 -3.68 -14.37 37.46
N PHE A 173 -2.88 -13.77 38.35
CA PHE A 173 -1.53 -13.30 38.03
C PHE A 173 -0.47 -14.41 38.00
N ARG A 174 -0.77 -15.63 38.45
CA ARG A 174 0.15 -16.77 38.32
C ARG A 174 0.44 -17.09 36.85
N LEU A 175 -0.51 -16.83 35.99
CA LEU A 175 -0.34 -16.99 34.55
C LEU A 175 0.74 -16.04 33.99
N TYR A 176 0.80 -14.80 34.49
CA TYR A 176 1.83 -13.83 34.05
C TYR A 176 3.24 -14.25 34.44
N PHE A 177 3.43 -14.90 35.61
CA PHE A 177 4.72 -15.50 35.96
C PHE A 177 5.09 -16.65 35.02
N ALA A 178 4.13 -17.47 34.67
CA ALA A 178 4.36 -18.56 33.72
C ALA A 178 4.73 -18.02 32.33
N LEU A 179 4.04 -16.98 31.85
CA LEU A 179 4.34 -16.28 30.61
C LEU A 179 5.71 -15.61 30.66
N PHE A 180 6.04 -14.89 31.74
CA PHE A 180 7.34 -14.28 31.93
C PHE A 180 8.47 -15.34 31.83
N HIS A 181 8.34 -16.45 32.55
CA HIS A 181 9.31 -17.53 32.51
C HIS A 181 9.35 -18.19 31.09
N LEU A 182 8.20 -18.47 30.49
CA LEU A 182 8.11 -19.08 29.17
C LEU A 182 8.79 -18.22 28.11
N LEU A 183 8.47 -16.93 28.05
CA LEU A 183 8.96 -16.03 27.00
C LEU A 183 10.43 -15.68 27.16
N LEU A 184 10.96 -15.61 28.38
CA LEU A 184 12.32 -15.15 28.65
C LEU A 184 13.32 -16.27 28.99
N SER A 185 12.89 -17.52 29.05
CA SER A 185 13.78 -18.63 29.39
C SER A 185 14.80 -18.92 28.28
N LYS A 186 15.99 -19.40 28.69
CA LYS A 186 17.03 -19.87 27.74
C LYS A 186 16.48 -20.92 26.77
N GLN A 187 15.58 -21.79 27.24
CA GLN A 187 14.99 -22.83 26.41
C GLN A 187 14.14 -22.22 25.27
N THR A 188 13.50 -21.11 25.50
CA THR A 188 12.65 -20.43 24.49
C THR A 188 13.46 -19.58 23.51
N LEU A 189 14.48 -18.85 24.03
CA LEU A 189 15.19 -17.82 23.25
C LEU A 189 16.52 -18.29 22.67
N ALA A 190 17.16 -19.29 23.29
CA ALA A 190 18.52 -19.69 22.97
C ALA A 190 18.75 -21.19 23.12
N ALA A 191 17.76 -22.04 22.82
CA ALA A 191 17.92 -23.49 22.78
C ALA A 191 18.91 -23.93 21.69
N ASP A 192 19.50 -25.12 21.87
CA ASP A 192 20.41 -25.70 20.87
C ASP A 192 19.66 -26.28 19.63
N SER A 193 18.32 -26.25 19.62
CA SER A 193 17.48 -26.67 18.50
C SER A 193 17.55 -25.74 17.29
N GLU A 194 17.28 -26.26 16.08
CA GLU A 194 17.24 -25.42 14.87
C GLU A 194 16.07 -24.42 14.89
N GLN A 195 14.91 -24.85 15.41
CA GLN A 195 13.74 -24.01 15.58
C GLN A 195 13.60 -23.66 17.07
N LEU A 196 13.55 -22.36 17.35
CA LEU A 196 13.34 -21.89 18.72
C LEU A 196 11.86 -21.96 19.08
N LEU A 197 11.57 -22.18 20.36
CA LEU A 197 10.19 -22.14 20.84
C LEU A 197 9.56 -20.75 20.62
N MET A 198 10.35 -19.67 20.69
CA MET A 198 9.88 -18.32 20.39
C MET A 198 9.37 -18.19 18.96
N ASP A 199 10.05 -18.79 17.98
CA ASP A 199 9.59 -18.77 16.58
C ASP A 199 8.22 -19.45 16.45
N THR A 200 8.01 -20.56 17.15
CA THR A 200 6.71 -21.24 17.20
C THR A 200 5.63 -20.36 17.84
N ILE A 201 5.96 -19.67 18.95
CA ILE A 201 5.03 -18.75 19.63
C ILE A 201 4.66 -17.59 18.71
N ILE A 202 5.63 -17.05 17.97
CA ILE A 202 5.42 -15.99 17.00
C ILE A 202 4.50 -16.50 15.86
N GLU A 203 4.76 -17.69 15.32
CA GLU A 203 3.89 -18.28 14.30
C GLU A 203 2.46 -18.51 14.80
N GLU A 204 2.30 -18.98 16.05
CA GLU A 204 0.95 -19.12 16.64
C GLU A 204 0.28 -17.78 16.91
N SER A 205 1.05 -16.75 17.26
CA SER A 205 0.54 -15.39 17.39
C SER A 205 -0.03 -14.87 16.06
N TYR A 206 0.61 -15.21 14.94
CA TYR A 206 0.06 -14.89 13.62
C TYR A 206 -1.27 -15.63 13.33
N LYS A 207 -1.45 -16.85 13.82
CA LYS A 207 -2.74 -17.55 13.71
C LYS A 207 -3.82 -16.87 14.54
N ASN A 208 -3.50 -16.40 15.72
CA ASN A 208 -4.44 -15.61 16.56
C ASN A 208 -4.77 -14.25 15.94
N ALA A 209 -3.80 -13.59 15.31
CA ALA A 209 -4.05 -12.38 14.54
C ALA A 209 -4.99 -12.62 13.36
N TYR A 210 -5.03 -13.83 12.80
CA TYR A 210 -6.01 -14.24 11.79
C TYR A 210 -7.44 -14.28 12.36
N GLU A 211 -7.65 -14.76 13.58
CA GLU A 211 -8.97 -14.72 14.23
C GLU A 211 -9.45 -13.27 14.46
N VAL A 212 -8.58 -12.38 14.93
CA VAL A 212 -8.88 -10.94 15.05
C VAL A 212 -9.21 -10.31 13.70
N THR A 213 -8.50 -10.71 12.64
CA THR A 213 -8.77 -10.25 11.28
C THR A 213 -10.15 -10.70 10.80
N LYS A 214 -10.57 -11.92 11.16
CA LYS A 214 -11.91 -12.44 10.86
C LYS A 214 -12.99 -11.66 11.59
N ASP A 215 -12.84 -11.45 12.90
CA ASP A 215 -13.76 -10.67 13.72
C ASP A 215 -13.91 -9.22 13.18
N LEU A 216 -12.79 -8.60 12.80
CA LEU A 216 -12.78 -7.27 12.22
C LEU A 216 -13.49 -7.24 10.86
N LYS A 217 -13.32 -8.26 10.03
CA LYS A 217 -14.05 -8.39 8.76
C LYS A 217 -15.56 -8.42 8.97
N GLU A 218 -16.04 -9.25 9.92
CA GLU A 218 -17.46 -9.34 10.27
C GLU A 218 -17.96 -8.00 10.84
N GLY A 219 -17.13 -7.34 11.65
CA GLY A 219 -17.38 -5.99 12.16
C GLY A 219 -17.55 -4.95 11.07
N VAL A 220 -16.68 -4.98 10.05
CA VAL A 220 -16.76 -4.05 8.90
C VAL A 220 -18.03 -4.29 8.08
N ILE A 221 -18.41 -5.55 7.83
CA ILE A 221 -19.65 -5.87 7.13
C ILE A 221 -20.84 -5.27 7.86
N LEU A 222 -20.92 -5.49 9.17
CA LEU A 222 -22.01 -4.93 9.98
C LEU A 222 -21.99 -3.40 9.99
N ALA A 223 -20.80 -2.78 10.08
CA ALA A 223 -20.66 -1.33 10.05
C ALA A 223 -21.17 -0.74 8.72
N VAL A 224 -20.83 -1.36 7.59
CA VAL A 224 -21.31 -0.94 6.26
C VAL A 224 -22.83 -1.09 6.16
N GLU A 225 -23.41 -2.23 6.57
CA GLU A 225 -24.85 -2.45 6.56
C GLU A 225 -25.59 -1.46 7.48
N THR A 226 -25.04 -1.21 8.68
CA THR A 226 -25.65 -0.26 9.62
C THR A 226 -25.62 1.16 9.09
N LEU A 227 -24.47 1.60 8.50
CA LEU A 227 -24.35 2.92 7.87
C LEU A 227 -25.34 3.08 6.71
N ALA A 228 -25.36 2.11 5.80
CA ALA A 228 -26.23 2.18 4.61
C ALA A 228 -27.71 2.22 4.99
N ASN A 229 -28.14 1.32 5.88
CA ASN A 229 -29.53 1.29 6.33
C ASN A 229 -29.95 2.55 7.09
N GLU A 230 -29.06 3.11 7.90
CA GLU A 230 -29.34 4.37 8.60
C GLU A 230 -29.35 5.56 7.63
N ALA A 231 -28.48 5.54 6.62
CA ALA A 231 -28.46 6.56 5.56
C ALA A 231 -29.79 6.55 4.78
N LEU A 232 -30.25 5.38 4.37
CA LEU A 232 -31.54 5.23 3.69
C LEU A 232 -32.71 5.65 4.58
N TYR A 233 -32.64 5.29 5.88
CA TYR A 233 -33.65 5.75 6.86
C TYR A 233 -33.67 7.29 6.95
N TYR A 234 -32.50 7.93 7.05
CA TYR A 234 -32.38 9.39 7.10
C TYR A 234 -32.92 10.05 5.83
N MET A 235 -32.51 9.56 4.67
CA MET A 235 -32.98 10.09 3.38
C MET A 235 -34.50 10.01 3.24
N LYS A 236 -35.08 8.88 3.59
CA LYS A 236 -36.50 8.61 3.43
C LYS A 236 -37.37 9.31 4.47
N ASN A 237 -36.98 9.21 5.76
CA ASN A 237 -37.87 9.58 6.88
C ASN A 237 -37.59 10.95 7.46
N ILE A 238 -36.36 11.46 7.33
CA ILE A 238 -35.92 12.73 7.93
C ILE A 238 -35.77 13.80 6.86
N ALA A 239 -34.95 13.54 5.84
CA ALA A 239 -34.67 14.49 4.78
C ALA A 239 -35.75 14.52 3.69
N HIS A 240 -36.63 13.50 3.64
CA HIS A 240 -37.62 13.32 2.58
C HIS A 240 -37.04 13.46 1.18
N ARG A 241 -35.79 13.02 1.02
CA ARG A 241 -35.04 13.10 -0.23
C ARG A 241 -35.26 11.81 -1.03
N PRO A 242 -35.78 11.92 -2.27
CA PRO A 242 -35.89 10.76 -3.15
C PRO A 242 -34.49 10.25 -3.49
N PHE A 243 -34.32 8.95 -3.62
CA PHE A 243 -33.07 8.30 -3.94
C PHE A 243 -33.26 7.24 -5.03
N GLY A 244 -32.17 6.84 -5.68
CA GLY A 244 -32.16 5.97 -6.83
C GLY A 244 -32.22 6.70 -8.16
N LYS A 245 -32.42 5.97 -9.24
CA LYS A 245 -32.41 6.50 -10.61
C LYS A 245 -33.71 7.23 -10.96
N LYS A 246 -33.58 8.45 -11.41
CA LYS A 246 -34.72 9.25 -11.84
C LYS A 246 -35.20 8.81 -13.21
N HIS A 247 -36.47 8.38 -13.28
CA HIS A 247 -37.19 8.12 -14.51
C HIS A 247 -38.28 9.17 -14.72
N ILE A 248 -38.47 9.59 -15.96
CA ILE A 248 -39.57 10.49 -16.34
C ILE A 248 -40.52 9.68 -17.23
N GLU A 249 -41.73 9.41 -16.74
CA GLU A 249 -42.73 8.74 -17.53
C GLU A 249 -43.27 9.60 -18.69
N ALA A 250 -43.95 8.99 -19.62
CA ALA A 250 -44.49 9.68 -20.82
C ALA A 250 -45.47 10.80 -20.47
N ASP A 251 -46.09 10.77 -19.30
CA ASP A 251 -47.01 11.80 -18.78
C ASP A 251 -46.32 12.93 -18.00
N GLY A 252 -44.96 12.87 -17.90
CA GLY A 252 -44.15 13.83 -17.17
C GLY A 252 -44.03 13.53 -15.67
N THR A 253 -44.54 12.41 -15.17
CA THR A 253 -44.40 11.97 -13.77
C THR A 253 -42.93 11.56 -13.51
N ILE A 254 -42.35 12.06 -12.41
CA ILE A 254 -41.02 11.71 -12.00
C ILE A 254 -41.12 10.53 -11.02
N ILE A 255 -40.53 9.41 -11.40
CA ILE A 255 -40.41 8.20 -10.54
C ILE A 255 -38.91 7.98 -10.26
N TYR A 256 -38.61 7.53 -9.03
CA TYR A 256 -37.27 7.14 -8.63
C TYR A 256 -37.21 5.63 -8.43
N ASP A 257 -36.27 4.97 -9.11
CA ASP A 257 -35.98 3.56 -8.93
C ASP A 257 -35.04 3.38 -7.74
N GLU A 258 -35.56 2.90 -6.61
CA GLU A 258 -34.80 2.68 -5.38
C GLU A 258 -33.81 1.52 -5.51
N THR A 259 -33.93 0.68 -6.55
CA THR A 259 -33.11 -0.54 -6.78
C THR A 259 -32.08 -0.35 -7.91
N ASP A 260 -31.74 0.89 -8.23
CA ASP A 260 -30.76 1.21 -9.27
C ASP A 260 -29.34 0.77 -8.87
N ASP A 261 -28.72 -0.08 -9.68
CA ASP A 261 -27.39 -0.64 -9.46
C ASP A 261 -26.30 0.44 -9.23
N ASP A 262 -26.41 1.57 -9.92
CA ASP A 262 -25.44 2.67 -9.79
C ASP A 262 -25.59 3.37 -8.43
N PHE A 263 -26.82 3.59 -7.97
CA PHE A 263 -27.11 4.16 -6.65
C PHE A 263 -26.64 3.22 -5.52
N GLU A 264 -26.93 1.92 -5.65
CA GLU A 264 -26.50 0.91 -4.69
C GLU A 264 -24.95 0.86 -4.57
N ALA A 265 -24.28 0.94 -5.71
CA ALA A 265 -22.82 0.98 -5.75
C ALA A 265 -22.25 2.25 -5.08
N GLU A 266 -22.85 3.41 -5.33
CA GLU A 266 -22.43 4.68 -4.71
C GLU A 266 -22.65 4.68 -3.19
N VAL A 267 -23.77 4.19 -2.70
CA VAL A 267 -24.03 4.04 -1.25
C VAL A 267 -23.00 3.10 -0.61
N LYS A 268 -22.73 1.96 -1.24
CA LYS A 268 -21.71 1.01 -0.78
C LYS A 268 -20.32 1.68 -0.69
N ASP A 269 -19.92 2.38 -1.74
CA ASP A 269 -18.60 3.00 -1.82
C ASP A 269 -18.44 4.14 -0.80
N ASP A 270 -19.48 4.92 -0.55
CA ASP A 270 -19.51 5.95 0.49
C ASP A 270 -19.41 5.33 1.90
N CYS A 271 -20.17 4.26 2.18
CA CYS A 271 -20.10 3.55 3.46
C CYS A 271 -18.71 2.95 3.70
N LEU A 272 -18.12 2.32 2.68
CA LEU A 272 -16.75 1.79 2.75
C LEU A 272 -15.74 2.91 3.02
N THR A 273 -15.88 4.05 2.35
CA THR A 273 -15.01 5.22 2.57
C THR A 273 -15.06 5.69 4.01
N ILE A 274 -16.25 5.79 4.61
CA ILE A 274 -16.41 6.18 6.02
C ILE A 274 -15.76 5.15 6.94
N VAL A 275 -15.99 3.85 6.73
CA VAL A 275 -15.39 2.79 7.54
C VAL A 275 -13.86 2.81 7.42
N TYR A 276 -13.32 3.05 6.22
CA TYR A 276 -11.87 3.14 6.02
C TYR A 276 -11.26 4.36 6.73
N ARG A 277 -11.94 5.51 6.76
CA ARG A 277 -11.55 6.66 7.58
C ARG A 277 -11.44 6.28 9.05
N LEU A 278 -12.42 5.55 9.59
CA LEU A 278 -12.42 5.10 10.98
C LEU A 278 -11.26 4.13 11.27
N LEU A 279 -11.05 3.15 10.40
CA LEU A 279 -9.97 2.18 10.55
C LEU A 279 -8.59 2.84 10.46
N PHE A 280 -8.44 3.84 9.57
CA PHE A 280 -7.22 4.65 9.49
C PHE A 280 -6.96 5.39 10.80
N ILE A 281 -7.98 6.03 11.38
CA ILE A 281 -7.84 6.77 12.63
C ILE A 281 -7.48 5.82 13.77
N LEU A 282 -8.18 4.68 13.90
CA LEU A 282 -7.88 3.66 14.89
C LEU A 282 -6.44 3.13 14.78
N PHE A 283 -5.97 2.94 13.55
CA PHE A 283 -4.58 2.56 13.29
C PHE A 283 -3.60 3.68 13.68
N ALA A 284 -3.87 4.91 13.28
CA ALA A 284 -3.00 6.05 13.54
C ALA A 284 -2.93 6.41 15.04
N GLU A 285 -4.07 6.39 15.75
CA GLU A 285 -4.13 6.64 17.19
C GLU A 285 -3.45 5.54 18.03
N SER A 286 -3.46 4.31 17.55
CA SER A 286 -2.79 3.18 18.20
C SER A 286 -1.27 3.18 18.03
N ARG A 287 -0.70 4.08 17.21
CA ARG A 287 0.73 4.15 16.88
C ARG A 287 1.29 5.55 17.09
N PRO A 288 1.41 5.97 18.36
CA PRO A 288 1.93 7.30 18.70
C PRO A 288 3.34 7.55 18.17
N GLU A 289 4.13 6.50 17.97
CA GLU A 289 5.48 6.57 17.44
C GLU A 289 5.56 7.08 15.98
N LEU A 290 4.46 7.01 15.22
CA LEU A 290 4.42 7.56 13.86
C LEU A 290 4.14 9.07 13.85
N GLU A 291 3.77 9.66 14.98
CA GLU A 291 3.45 11.08 15.16
C GLU A 291 2.47 11.64 14.09
N ILE A 292 1.57 10.79 13.59
CA ILE A 292 0.53 11.19 12.62
C ILE A 292 -0.52 12.05 13.30
N LEU A 293 -0.93 11.62 14.51
CA LEU A 293 -1.91 12.27 15.36
C LEU A 293 -1.28 12.62 16.71
N PRO A 294 -1.63 13.75 17.31
CA PRO A 294 -1.04 14.19 18.58
C PRO A 294 -1.63 13.46 19.79
N THR A 295 -1.52 12.15 19.82
CA THR A 295 -2.06 11.28 20.87
C THR A 295 -1.45 11.51 22.25
N GLY A 296 -0.29 12.15 22.34
CA GLY A 296 0.32 12.61 23.58
C GLY A 296 -0.30 13.87 24.17
N ASP A 297 -1.11 14.60 23.40
CA ASP A 297 -1.75 15.83 23.87
C ASP A 297 -3.11 15.53 24.53
N GLU A 298 -3.29 16.00 25.76
CA GLU A 298 -4.49 15.75 26.55
C GLU A 298 -5.75 16.40 25.95
N VAL A 299 -5.62 17.54 25.26
CA VAL A 299 -6.75 18.20 24.60
C VAL A 299 -7.23 17.37 23.42
N TYR A 300 -6.30 16.90 22.59
CA TYR A 300 -6.63 15.98 21.52
C TYR A 300 -7.26 14.70 22.07
N LYS A 301 -6.59 14.05 23.01
CA LYS A 301 -6.99 12.76 23.57
C LYS A 301 -8.40 12.76 24.16
N ARG A 302 -8.76 13.83 24.90
CA ARG A 302 -10.07 13.92 25.55
C ARG A 302 -11.17 14.54 24.70
N GLY A 303 -10.81 15.44 23.77
CA GLY A 303 -11.79 16.24 23.05
C GLY A 303 -12.01 15.84 21.58
N TYR A 304 -11.03 15.20 20.97
CA TYR A 304 -11.03 14.94 19.53
C TYR A 304 -10.77 13.49 19.16
N SER A 305 -10.08 12.71 20.00
CA SER A 305 -9.67 11.36 19.65
C SER A 305 -10.88 10.43 19.45
N PHE A 306 -10.76 9.53 18.48
CA PHE A 306 -11.74 8.48 18.28
C PHE A 306 -11.74 7.47 19.43
N GLU A 307 -10.59 7.29 20.12
CA GLU A 307 -10.50 6.45 21.31
C GLU A 307 -11.41 6.96 22.44
N ALA A 308 -11.57 8.30 22.61
CA ALA A 308 -12.52 8.85 23.57
C ALA A 308 -13.99 8.49 23.21
N LEU A 309 -14.31 8.40 21.92
CA LEU A 309 -15.62 7.93 21.47
C LEU A 309 -15.80 6.42 21.65
N ARG A 310 -14.71 5.64 21.51
CA ARG A 310 -14.70 4.20 21.83
C ARG A 310 -15.04 3.94 23.30
N ASP A 311 -14.60 4.78 24.21
CA ASP A 311 -14.93 4.63 25.63
C ASP A 311 -16.45 4.74 25.91
N LEU A 312 -17.19 5.41 25.03
CA LEU A 312 -18.63 5.54 25.13
C LEU A 312 -19.41 4.36 24.48
N GLU A 313 -18.73 3.39 23.88
CA GLU A 313 -19.38 2.26 23.19
C GLU A 313 -20.28 1.41 24.08
N GLN A 314 -19.98 1.34 25.38
CA GLN A 314 -20.72 0.53 26.35
C GLN A 314 -21.70 1.35 27.19
N VAL A 315 -21.70 2.68 27.04
CA VAL A 315 -22.62 3.56 27.78
C VAL A 315 -24.06 3.33 27.31
N ARG A 316 -24.96 3.04 28.23
CA ARG A 316 -26.38 2.87 27.91
C ARG A 316 -27.04 4.19 27.54
N LEU A 317 -27.55 4.26 26.32
CA LEU A 317 -28.39 5.35 25.83
C LEU A 317 -29.82 5.11 26.29
N ILE A 318 -30.28 5.78 27.35
CA ILE A 318 -31.54 5.47 28.03
C ILE A 318 -32.71 6.24 27.43
N SER A 319 -32.54 7.56 27.15
CA SER A 319 -33.63 8.40 26.64
C SER A 319 -33.68 8.38 25.11
N ASP A 320 -34.86 8.65 24.54
CA ASP A 320 -35.04 8.79 23.11
C ASP A 320 -34.16 9.93 22.52
N GLU A 321 -33.95 10.99 23.26
CA GLU A 321 -33.08 12.09 22.87
C GLU A 321 -31.61 11.65 22.75
N THR A 322 -31.12 10.83 23.71
CA THR A 322 -29.76 10.31 23.67
C THR A 322 -29.57 9.27 22.58
N ARG A 323 -30.58 8.46 22.30
CA ARG A 323 -30.56 7.44 21.24
C ARG A 323 -30.59 8.04 19.83
N ASN A 324 -31.55 8.98 19.62
CA ASN A 324 -31.81 9.60 18.32
C ASN A 324 -31.00 10.88 18.07
N GLY A 325 -30.22 11.36 19.06
CA GLY A 325 -29.31 12.48 18.89
C GLY A 325 -28.15 12.17 17.94
N TYR A 326 -27.32 13.18 17.65
CA TYR A 326 -26.27 13.13 16.64
C TYR A 326 -24.88 13.49 17.20
N PHE A 327 -24.67 13.31 18.49
CA PHE A 327 -23.39 13.64 19.14
C PHE A 327 -22.19 12.92 18.51
N PHE A 328 -22.30 11.62 18.27
CA PHE A 328 -21.25 10.84 17.63
C PHE A 328 -21.01 11.30 16.20
N ASP A 329 -22.08 11.55 15.44
CA ASP A 329 -21.99 12.00 14.04
C ASP A 329 -21.26 13.34 13.94
N ASP A 330 -21.67 14.31 14.77
CA ASP A 330 -21.04 15.64 14.82
C ASP A 330 -19.57 15.55 15.24
N SER A 331 -19.24 14.73 16.25
CA SER A 331 -17.87 14.54 16.71
C SER A 331 -16.97 13.87 15.66
N ILE A 332 -17.46 12.82 15.01
CA ILE A 332 -16.70 12.10 13.98
C ILE A 332 -16.49 12.96 12.74
N LYS A 333 -17.51 13.68 12.26
CA LYS A 333 -17.39 14.59 11.13
C LYS A 333 -16.47 15.77 11.45
N HIS A 334 -16.49 16.25 12.69
CA HIS A 334 -15.54 17.26 13.13
C HIS A 334 -14.11 16.74 13.11
N LEU A 335 -13.88 15.51 13.60
CA LEU A 335 -12.58 14.85 13.53
C LEU A 335 -12.11 14.70 12.07
N PHE A 336 -12.98 14.24 11.17
CA PHE A 336 -12.65 14.15 9.74
C PHE A 336 -12.27 15.51 9.15
N THR A 337 -12.96 16.58 9.55
CA THR A 337 -12.65 17.95 9.12
C THR A 337 -11.30 18.42 9.66
N VAL A 338 -10.99 18.13 10.94
CA VAL A 338 -9.70 18.44 11.55
C VAL A 338 -8.57 17.69 10.83
N LEU A 339 -8.79 16.43 10.47
CA LEU A 339 -7.80 15.64 9.72
C LEU A 339 -7.61 16.15 8.28
N SER A 340 -8.70 16.50 7.60
CA SER A 340 -8.65 16.99 6.22
C SER A 340 -8.01 18.38 6.11
N LYS A 341 -8.41 19.32 6.95
CA LYS A 341 -7.99 20.72 6.88
C LYS A 341 -6.80 21.06 7.76
N GLY A 342 -6.45 20.17 8.69
CA GLY A 342 -5.51 20.46 9.75
C GLY A 342 -6.12 21.30 10.87
N PHE A 343 -5.41 21.37 11.96
CA PHE A 343 -5.73 22.26 13.08
C PHE A 343 -4.47 23.01 13.49
N HIS A 344 -4.50 24.32 13.31
CA HIS A 344 -3.43 25.20 13.72
C HIS A 344 -4.05 26.50 14.24
N LYS A 345 -3.72 26.84 15.47
CA LYS A 345 -4.13 28.11 16.04
C LYS A 345 -2.92 29.04 16.05
N ASP A 346 -2.95 30.08 15.22
CA ASP A 346 -1.89 31.09 15.07
C ASP A 346 -1.80 32.07 16.26
N ASP A 347 -2.28 31.70 17.44
CA ASP A 347 -2.13 32.53 18.63
C ASP A 347 -0.73 32.32 19.25
N GLU A 348 0.20 33.18 18.87
CA GLU A 348 1.55 33.29 19.47
C GLU A 348 1.56 33.50 21.00
N ALA A 349 0.42 33.84 21.62
CA ALA A 349 0.34 34.18 23.03
C ALA A 349 0.00 33.01 23.97
N ASN A 350 -0.51 31.88 23.47
CA ASN A 350 -0.86 30.71 24.29
C ASN A 350 -0.37 29.38 23.67
N ASN A 351 0.87 29.06 23.92
CA ASN A 351 1.62 27.89 23.44
C ASN A 351 1.10 26.50 23.91
N LYS A 352 -0.20 26.34 24.13
CA LYS A 352 -0.79 25.11 24.70
C LYS A 352 -1.80 24.39 23.78
N SER A 353 -1.94 24.78 22.53
CA SER A 353 -2.83 24.07 21.60
C SER A 353 -2.07 23.01 20.80
N PHE A 354 -2.66 21.83 20.69
CA PHE A 354 -2.13 20.77 19.84
C PHE A 354 -2.18 21.18 18.35
N ARG A 355 -1.28 20.58 17.59
CA ARG A 355 -1.21 20.80 16.14
C ARG A 355 -1.54 19.50 15.41
N VAL A 356 -2.50 19.55 14.48
CA VAL A 356 -2.75 18.48 13.52
C VAL A 356 -2.38 18.99 12.14
N ARG A 357 -1.51 18.29 11.45
CA ARG A 357 -1.23 18.59 10.05
C ARG A 357 -2.38 18.13 9.17
N PRO A 358 -2.73 18.87 8.12
CA PRO A 358 -3.76 18.45 7.20
C PRO A 358 -3.32 17.16 6.50
N ILE A 359 -4.20 16.16 6.54
CA ILE A 359 -4.08 14.97 5.70
C ILE A 359 -4.77 15.31 4.38
N ASP A 360 -4.03 15.91 3.46
CA ASP A 360 -4.52 16.27 2.13
C ASP A 360 -4.64 15.00 1.26
N SER A 361 -5.69 14.22 1.54
CA SER A 361 -5.97 12.95 0.88
C SER A 361 -7.39 12.91 0.36
N PRO A 362 -7.60 12.33 -0.83
CA PRO A 362 -8.94 12.06 -1.34
C PRO A 362 -9.85 11.32 -0.35
N MET A 363 -9.25 10.47 0.50
CA MET A 363 -10.00 9.69 1.49
C MET A 363 -10.75 10.58 2.48
N PHE A 364 -10.17 11.71 2.92
CA PHE A 364 -10.79 12.64 3.86
C PHE A 364 -11.54 13.80 3.18
N ASN A 365 -11.60 13.83 1.86
CA ASN A 365 -12.36 14.84 1.12
C ASN A 365 -13.86 14.49 1.12
N ASP A 366 -14.68 15.32 1.79
CA ASP A 366 -16.13 15.09 1.87
C ASP A 366 -16.83 15.23 0.51
N GLY A 367 -16.28 15.98 -0.44
CA GLY A 367 -16.80 16.07 -1.80
C GLY A 367 -16.76 14.76 -2.60
N ARG A 368 -16.09 13.73 -2.09
CA ARG A 368 -16.11 12.38 -2.69
C ARG A 368 -17.28 11.52 -2.25
N LEU A 369 -17.91 11.83 -1.11
CA LEU A 369 -19.13 11.15 -0.70
C LEU A 369 -20.29 11.65 -1.57
N LYS A 370 -20.80 10.78 -2.44
CA LYS A 370 -21.84 11.16 -3.40
C LYS A 370 -23.23 11.19 -2.79
N GLN A 371 -23.52 10.19 -1.96
CA GLN A 371 -24.83 9.98 -1.38
C GLN A 371 -24.90 10.32 0.11
N LEU A 372 -23.80 10.10 0.86
CA LEU A 372 -23.79 10.20 2.31
C LEU A 372 -23.22 11.55 2.85
N HIS A 373 -22.83 12.50 2.01
CA HIS A 373 -22.22 13.76 2.47
C HIS A 373 -23.11 14.56 3.42
N ASP A 374 -24.44 14.60 3.18
CA ASP A 374 -25.43 15.35 3.98
C ASP A 374 -26.20 14.47 4.99
N VAL A 375 -25.92 13.19 5.00
CA VAL A 375 -26.63 12.23 5.85
C VAL A 375 -26.16 12.35 7.28
N ARG A 376 -27.07 12.26 8.24
CA ARG A 376 -26.76 12.22 9.68
C ARG A 376 -27.12 10.87 10.26
N ILE A 377 -26.21 10.29 11.04
CA ILE A 377 -26.33 8.98 11.65
C ILE A 377 -26.62 9.14 13.14
N ARG A 378 -27.68 8.47 13.63
CA ARG A 378 -28.09 8.55 15.04
C ARG A 378 -27.08 7.91 15.98
N ASN A 379 -27.04 8.41 17.23
CA ASN A 379 -26.11 7.94 18.25
C ASN A 379 -26.17 6.41 18.47
N VAL A 380 -27.35 5.84 18.50
CA VAL A 380 -27.53 4.39 18.68
C VAL A 380 -26.85 3.61 17.57
N LYS A 381 -26.91 4.11 16.32
CA LYS A 381 -26.29 3.44 15.17
C LYS A 381 -24.79 3.64 15.13
N TRP A 382 -24.30 4.81 15.45
CA TRP A 382 -22.86 5.02 15.65
C TRP A 382 -22.28 4.13 16.74
N GLN A 383 -23.01 3.94 17.85
CA GLN A 383 -22.56 3.06 18.93
C GLN A 383 -22.49 1.59 18.46
N GLU A 384 -23.42 1.13 17.62
CA GLU A 384 -23.39 -0.20 16.99
C GLU A 384 -22.15 -0.33 16.07
N ILE A 385 -21.86 0.69 15.25
CA ILE A 385 -20.71 0.73 14.35
C ILE A 385 -19.40 0.71 15.14
N ILE A 386 -19.28 1.55 16.16
CA ILE A 386 -18.08 1.61 17.00
C ILE A 386 -17.84 0.27 17.69
N ARG A 387 -18.89 -0.36 18.25
CA ARG A 387 -18.76 -1.72 18.83
C ARG A 387 -18.31 -2.74 17.80
N ALA A 388 -18.87 -2.70 16.60
CA ALA A 388 -18.53 -3.63 15.53
C ALA A 388 -17.06 -3.56 15.13
N LEU A 389 -16.46 -2.36 15.16
CA LEU A 389 -15.06 -2.15 14.82
C LEU A 389 -14.12 -2.28 16.03
N SER A 390 -14.63 -2.16 17.25
CA SER A 390 -13.80 -2.08 18.47
C SER A 390 -13.73 -3.37 19.27
N LEU A 391 -14.75 -4.22 19.22
CA LEU A 391 -14.86 -5.41 20.05
C LEU A 391 -14.73 -6.71 19.25
N SER A 392 -13.91 -7.62 19.77
CA SER A 392 -13.85 -8.98 19.28
C SER A 392 -15.14 -9.72 19.61
N ARG A 393 -15.65 -10.50 18.65
CA ARG A 393 -16.87 -11.30 18.77
C ARG A 393 -16.61 -12.78 19.08
N SER A 394 -15.33 -13.14 19.23
CA SER A 394 -14.96 -14.50 19.53
C SER A 394 -15.52 -14.95 20.88
N LYS A 395 -16.19 -16.11 20.91
CA LYS A 395 -16.67 -16.73 22.16
C LYS A 395 -15.56 -16.99 23.18
N LYS A 396 -14.29 -17.03 22.72
CA LYS A 396 -13.12 -17.32 23.57
C LYS A 396 -12.49 -16.03 24.15
N TYR A 397 -12.60 -14.90 23.45
CA TYR A 397 -11.93 -13.67 23.81
C TYR A 397 -12.89 -12.48 23.61
N CYS A 398 -13.55 -12.08 24.67
CA CYS A 398 -14.29 -10.81 24.69
C CYS A 398 -13.34 -9.69 25.11
N GLY A 399 -12.98 -8.81 24.21
CA GLY A 399 -12.08 -7.70 24.49
C GLY A 399 -12.01 -6.69 23.35
N ARG A 400 -11.40 -5.55 23.62
CA ARG A 400 -11.14 -4.56 22.58
C ARG A 400 -10.08 -5.05 21.59
N ILE A 401 -10.32 -4.85 20.32
CA ILE A 401 -9.38 -5.09 19.23
C ILE A 401 -8.21 -4.11 19.39
N SER A 402 -6.99 -4.64 19.47
CA SER A 402 -5.76 -3.83 19.52
C SER A 402 -5.27 -3.55 18.11
N TYR A 403 -5.46 -2.34 17.64
CA TYR A 403 -4.96 -1.89 16.33
C TYR A 403 -3.45 -1.68 16.30
N ALA A 404 -2.79 -1.53 17.44
CA ALA A 404 -1.33 -1.46 17.54
C ALA A 404 -0.65 -2.76 17.05
N ASN A 405 -1.32 -3.90 17.27
CA ASN A 405 -0.82 -5.21 16.89
C ASN A 405 -1.25 -5.65 15.48
N LEU A 406 -2.16 -4.92 14.84
CA LEU A 406 -2.54 -5.19 13.46
C LEU A 406 -1.50 -4.63 12.50
N GLY A 407 -0.82 -5.51 11.77
CA GLY A 407 0.07 -5.10 10.68
C GLY A 407 -0.71 -4.49 9.50
N VAL A 408 -0.04 -3.69 8.68
CA VAL A 408 -0.63 -3.12 7.46
C VAL A 408 -1.16 -4.21 6.53
N ASN A 409 -0.44 -5.34 6.42
CA ASN A 409 -0.86 -6.48 5.62
C ASN A 409 -2.14 -7.14 6.14
N GLN A 410 -2.32 -7.22 7.46
CA GLN A 410 -3.53 -7.78 8.07
C GLN A 410 -4.74 -6.86 7.84
N LEU A 411 -4.56 -5.55 7.97
CA LEU A 411 -5.59 -4.58 7.63
C LEU A 411 -5.95 -4.67 6.15
N GLY A 412 -4.94 -4.78 5.27
CA GLY A 412 -5.10 -5.02 3.84
C GLY A 412 -5.91 -6.28 3.55
N SER A 413 -5.70 -7.38 4.30
CA SER A 413 -6.45 -8.62 4.13
C SER A 413 -7.93 -8.50 4.49
N VAL A 414 -8.27 -7.71 5.51
CA VAL A 414 -9.67 -7.38 5.84
C VAL A 414 -10.33 -6.70 4.66
N TYR A 415 -9.68 -5.66 4.14
CA TYR A 415 -10.20 -4.91 2.99
C TYR A 415 -10.36 -5.78 1.75
N GLU A 416 -9.34 -6.53 1.38
CA GLU A 416 -9.34 -7.38 0.19
C GLU A 416 -10.44 -8.45 0.25
N SER A 417 -10.68 -9.01 1.43
CA SER A 417 -11.73 -10.00 1.63
C SER A 417 -13.14 -9.43 1.36
N LEU A 418 -13.30 -8.11 1.41
CA LEU A 418 -14.58 -7.42 1.18
C LEU A 418 -14.79 -6.99 -0.27
N LEU A 419 -13.74 -7.07 -1.12
CA LEU A 419 -13.83 -6.70 -2.53
C LEU A 419 -14.84 -7.54 -3.33
N ALA A 420 -15.09 -8.78 -2.88
CA ALA A 420 -16.02 -9.69 -3.50
C ALA A 420 -17.48 -9.51 -3.01
N TYR A 421 -17.70 -8.54 -2.13
CA TYR A 421 -19.03 -8.28 -1.56
C TYR A 421 -19.78 -7.26 -2.42
N ARG A 422 -21.06 -7.54 -2.66
CA ARG A 422 -21.97 -6.61 -3.30
C ARG A 422 -22.93 -6.04 -2.27
N GLY A 423 -23.16 -4.73 -2.34
CA GLY A 423 -24.24 -4.06 -1.64
C GLY A 423 -25.45 -3.99 -2.56
N PHE A 424 -26.61 -4.32 -2.07
CA PHE A 424 -27.86 -4.20 -2.81
C PHE A 424 -29.03 -3.96 -1.86
N TYR A 425 -30.10 -3.39 -2.40
CA TYR A 425 -31.33 -3.13 -1.69
C TYR A 425 -32.28 -4.32 -1.84
N ALA A 426 -32.76 -4.88 -0.74
CA ALA A 426 -33.57 -6.09 -0.75
C ALA A 426 -34.99 -5.82 -1.33
N GLU A 427 -35.27 -6.35 -2.50
CA GLU A 427 -36.56 -6.24 -3.16
C GLU A 427 -37.67 -7.12 -2.51
N GLU A 428 -37.27 -8.21 -1.88
CA GLU A 428 -38.10 -9.15 -1.12
C GLU A 428 -37.39 -9.57 0.17
N ASP A 429 -38.06 -10.33 1.01
CA ASP A 429 -37.45 -10.88 2.22
C ASP A 429 -36.47 -12.00 1.88
N TYR A 430 -35.25 -11.91 2.41
CA TYR A 430 -34.20 -12.90 2.24
C TYR A 430 -33.88 -13.60 3.55
N ILE A 431 -33.29 -14.79 3.45
CA ILE A 431 -32.65 -15.52 4.54
C ILE A 431 -31.24 -15.92 4.14
N GLU A 432 -30.40 -16.10 5.13
CA GLU A 432 -29.03 -16.60 4.94
C GLU A 432 -28.97 -18.10 5.03
N VAL A 433 -28.29 -18.72 4.07
CA VAL A 433 -28.02 -20.17 4.05
C VAL A 433 -26.54 -20.43 3.79
N CYS A 434 -26.03 -21.53 4.31
CA CYS A 434 -24.67 -21.99 4.06
C CYS A 434 -24.68 -23.44 3.57
N LYS A 435 -23.58 -23.90 2.99
CA LYS A 435 -23.45 -25.32 2.67
C LYS A 435 -23.21 -26.11 3.96
N ALA A 436 -24.06 -27.08 4.26
CA ALA A 436 -23.91 -27.92 5.45
C ALA A 436 -22.56 -28.67 5.51
N SER A 437 -21.96 -28.96 4.34
CA SER A 437 -20.66 -29.66 4.23
C SER A 437 -19.44 -28.75 4.37
N ALA A 438 -19.59 -27.42 4.19
CA ALA A 438 -18.51 -26.46 4.21
C ALA A 438 -19.05 -25.06 4.61
N PRO A 439 -19.42 -24.87 5.89
CA PRO A 439 -19.94 -23.59 6.37
C PRO A 439 -18.95 -22.43 6.21
N GLU A 440 -17.65 -22.73 6.18
CA GLU A 440 -16.55 -21.79 5.98
C GLU A 440 -16.49 -21.20 4.56
N ASP A 441 -17.12 -21.83 3.57
CA ASP A 441 -17.14 -21.32 2.19
C ASP A 441 -17.96 -20.02 2.03
N GLY A 442 -18.70 -19.63 3.07
CA GLY A 442 -19.51 -18.41 3.14
C GLY A 442 -21.01 -18.67 3.08
N THR A 443 -21.77 -17.60 3.25
CA THR A 443 -23.22 -17.60 3.27
C THR A 443 -23.79 -17.11 1.94
N TYR A 444 -24.98 -17.63 1.60
CA TYR A 444 -25.73 -17.23 0.41
C TYR A 444 -27.08 -16.68 0.83
N LEU A 445 -27.58 -15.72 0.08
CA LEU A 445 -28.92 -15.20 0.28
C LEU A 445 -29.89 -15.88 -0.67
N ILE A 446 -31.01 -16.31 -0.13
CA ILE A 446 -32.11 -16.85 -0.88
C ILE A 446 -33.42 -16.15 -0.49
N PRO A 447 -34.38 -16.00 -1.41
CA PRO A 447 -35.70 -15.56 -1.05
C PRO A 447 -36.32 -16.38 0.07
N TYR A 448 -36.96 -15.73 1.04
CA TYR A 448 -37.61 -16.39 2.16
C TYR A 448 -38.66 -17.43 1.67
N SER A 449 -39.33 -17.16 0.57
CA SER A 449 -40.27 -18.04 -0.10
C SER A 449 -39.68 -19.40 -0.54
N ARG A 450 -38.36 -19.49 -0.62
CA ARG A 450 -37.64 -20.72 -1.02
C ARG A 450 -36.97 -21.44 0.17
N MET A 451 -37.23 -21.03 1.40
CA MET A 451 -36.62 -21.61 2.60
C MET A 451 -36.85 -23.13 2.71
N GLU A 452 -38.05 -23.60 2.37
CA GLU A 452 -38.42 -25.01 2.45
C GLU A 452 -37.60 -25.94 1.54
N ALA A 453 -36.89 -25.38 0.56
CA ALA A 453 -36.00 -26.14 -0.34
C ALA A 453 -34.63 -26.48 0.27
N PHE A 454 -34.32 -25.94 1.47
CA PHE A 454 -33.04 -26.13 2.14
C PHE A 454 -33.18 -26.90 3.45
N ASP A 455 -32.14 -27.68 3.81
CA ASP A 455 -32.08 -28.37 5.09
C ASP A 455 -32.00 -27.34 6.22
N ILE A 456 -32.60 -27.59 7.36
CA ILE A 456 -32.55 -26.69 8.53
C ILE A 456 -31.11 -26.44 9.00
N ARG A 457 -30.20 -27.37 8.73
CA ARG A 457 -28.74 -27.24 9.00
C ARG A 457 -28.01 -26.30 8.07
N GLU A 458 -28.63 -25.97 6.95
CA GLU A 458 -28.10 -25.03 5.96
C GLU A 458 -28.63 -23.62 6.20
N VAL A 459 -29.72 -23.47 6.97
CA VAL A 459 -30.30 -22.16 7.33
C VAL A 459 -29.54 -21.57 8.52
N ILE A 460 -29.06 -20.34 8.36
CA ILE A 460 -28.41 -19.62 9.45
C ILE A 460 -29.49 -19.00 10.33
N CYS A 461 -29.45 -19.39 11.60
CA CYS A 461 -30.34 -18.88 12.62
C CYS A 461 -29.63 -17.84 13.49
N ASP A 462 -30.40 -16.90 14.03
CA ASP A 462 -29.95 -15.98 15.05
C ASP A 462 -29.61 -16.75 16.33
N GLU A 463 -28.45 -16.48 16.91
CA GLU A 463 -27.95 -17.21 18.10
C GLU A 463 -28.79 -16.95 19.37
N GLU A 464 -29.43 -15.80 19.47
CA GLU A 464 -30.22 -15.45 20.66
C GLU A 464 -31.68 -15.97 20.57
N THR A 465 -32.25 -15.87 19.40
CA THR A 465 -33.69 -16.25 19.19
C THR A 465 -33.87 -17.65 18.66
N GLY A 466 -32.85 -18.23 18.01
CA GLY A 466 -32.94 -19.52 17.34
C GLY A 466 -33.79 -19.50 16.05
N GLU A 467 -34.30 -18.34 15.65
CA GLU A 467 -35.08 -18.19 14.42
C GLU A 467 -34.16 -17.91 13.20
N PRO A 468 -34.61 -18.27 11.98
CA PRO A 468 -33.89 -17.94 10.75
C PRO A 468 -33.57 -16.44 10.67
N ARG A 469 -32.33 -16.12 10.39
CA ARG A 469 -31.89 -14.73 10.23
C ARG A 469 -32.50 -14.12 9.00
N ARG A 470 -33.58 -13.38 9.20
CA ARG A 470 -34.39 -12.76 8.15
C ARG A 470 -33.88 -11.35 7.85
N LEU A 471 -33.70 -11.07 6.57
CA LEU A 471 -33.39 -9.76 6.02
C LEU A 471 -34.64 -9.22 5.35
N PRO A 472 -35.35 -8.27 5.97
CA PRO A 472 -36.62 -7.80 5.44
C PRO A 472 -36.44 -7.00 4.15
N ARG A 473 -37.50 -7.00 3.32
CA ARG A 473 -37.63 -6.12 2.17
C ARG A 473 -37.37 -4.67 2.57
N GLY A 474 -36.59 -3.95 1.76
CA GLY A 474 -36.32 -2.56 1.99
C GLY A 474 -35.09 -2.32 2.88
N THR A 475 -34.27 -3.34 3.14
CA THR A 475 -32.99 -3.21 3.82
C THR A 475 -31.83 -3.30 2.83
N PHE A 476 -30.79 -2.52 3.09
CA PHE A 476 -29.54 -2.65 2.37
C PHE A 476 -28.75 -3.85 2.93
N VAL A 477 -28.28 -4.69 2.07
CA VAL A 477 -27.57 -5.93 2.40
C VAL A 477 -26.20 -5.91 1.74
N TYR A 478 -25.17 -6.27 2.51
CA TYR A 478 -23.78 -6.32 2.03
C TYR A 478 -23.25 -7.75 2.17
N ARG A 479 -23.27 -8.51 1.09
CA ARG A 479 -22.96 -9.94 1.11
C ARG A 479 -22.07 -10.36 -0.05
N LEU A 480 -21.43 -11.52 0.18
CA LEU A 480 -20.59 -12.16 -0.81
C LEU A 480 -21.43 -12.59 -2.02
N ASN A 481 -21.07 -12.08 -3.20
CA ASN A 481 -21.67 -12.57 -4.43
C ASN A 481 -20.72 -13.59 -5.08
N GLY A 482 -21.15 -14.85 -5.18
CA GLY A 482 -20.33 -15.93 -5.72
C GLY A 482 -19.85 -15.71 -7.17
N ARG A 483 -20.65 -15.01 -7.98
CA ARG A 483 -20.28 -14.63 -9.35
C ARG A 483 -19.26 -13.50 -9.37
N ASP A 484 -19.35 -12.54 -8.48
CA ASP A 484 -18.43 -11.41 -8.40
C ASP A 484 -17.10 -11.84 -7.82
N ARG A 485 -17.06 -12.82 -6.90
CA ARG A 485 -15.81 -13.44 -6.45
C ARG A 485 -15.05 -14.11 -7.62
N GLN A 486 -15.79 -14.79 -8.53
CA GLN A 486 -15.17 -15.37 -9.72
C GLN A 486 -14.73 -14.30 -10.73
N LYS A 487 -15.47 -13.20 -10.84
CA LYS A 487 -15.17 -12.07 -11.74
C LYS A 487 -14.00 -11.24 -11.24
N SER A 488 -13.96 -10.92 -9.94
CA SER A 488 -12.89 -10.12 -9.35
C SER A 488 -11.58 -10.89 -9.24
N ALA A 489 -11.66 -12.25 -9.11
CA ALA A 489 -10.53 -13.15 -8.90
C ALA A 489 -9.55 -12.68 -7.81
N SER A 490 -10.03 -11.84 -6.87
CA SER A 490 -9.23 -11.23 -5.82
C SER A 490 -9.07 -12.21 -4.66
N TYR A 491 -7.84 -12.60 -4.37
CA TYR A 491 -7.49 -13.51 -3.28
C TYR A 491 -6.34 -12.91 -2.48
N TYR A 492 -6.51 -12.85 -1.17
CA TYR A 492 -5.42 -12.46 -0.28
C TYR A 492 -4.26 -13.45 -0.34
N THR A 493 -3.07 -12.91 -0.53
CA THR A 493 -1.86 -13.71 -0.50
C THR A 493 -1.24 -13.65 0.91
N PRO A 494 -1.09 -14.79 1.62
CA PRO A 494 -0.50 -14.82 2.94
C PRO A 494 0.90 -14.18 2.98
N GLU A 495 1.19 -13.44 4.05
CA GLU A 495 2.44 -12.69 4.22
C GLU A 495 3.70 -13.54 4.06
N VAL A 496 3.66 -14.79 4.54
CA VAL A 496 4.77 -15.74 4.38
C VAL A 496 5.11 -15.97 2.91
N LEU A 497 4.09 -16.05 2.04
CA LEU A 497 4.29 -16.24 0.60
C LEU A 497 4.82 -14.97 -0.07
N THR A 498 4.27 -13.80 0.27
CA THR A 498 4.74 -12.53 -0.30
C THR A 498 6.19 -12.28 0.10
N ARG A 499 6.53 -12.45 1.39
CA ARG A 499 7.88 -12.30 1.93
C ARG A 499 8.88 -13.23 1.25
N SER A 500 8.55 -14.52 1.14
CA SER A 500 9.40 -15.51 0.48
C SER A 500 9.57 -15.21 -1.01
N THR A 501 8.48 -14.90 -1.72
CA THR A 501 8.53 -14.61 -3.16
C THR A 501 9.40 -13.41 -3.45
N ILE A 502 9.22 -12.31 -2.72
CA ILE A 502 10.01 -11.08 -2.92
C ILE A 502 11.48 -11.32 -2.58
N LYS A 503 11.76 -11.99 -1.45
CA LYS A 503 13.14 -12.32 -1.05
C LYS A 503 13.91 -12.99 -2.19
N TYR A 504 13.31 -13.98 -2.85
CA TYR A 504 13.98 -14.69 -3.95
C TYR A 504 13.96 -13.90 -5.26
N THR A 505 12.96 -13.05 -5.49
CA THR A 505 12.87 -12.22 -6.69
C THR A 505 13.97 -11.16 -6.73
N ILE A 506 14.21 -10.45 -5.61
CA ILE A 506 15.21 -9.38 -5.56
C ILE A 506 16.61 -9.89 -5.19
N LYS A 507 16.72 -11.16 -4.73
CA LYS A 507 17.97 -11.73 -4.21
C LYS A 507 19.16 -11.53 -5.16
N VAL A 508 18.97 -11.80 -6.45
CA VAL A 508 20.05 -11.69 -7.44
C VAL A 508 20.61 -10.26 -7.47
N ILE A 509 19.74 -9.27 -7.48
CA ILE A 509 20.14 -7.85 -7.55
C ILE A 509 20.80 -7.41 -6.24
N VAL A 510 20.26 -7.86 -5.10
CA VAL A 510 20.85 -7.57 -3.78
C VAL A 510 22.21 -8.26 -3.62
N ASP A 511 22.36 -9.50 -4.11
CA ASP A 511 23.65 -10.20 -4.12
C ASP A 511 24.68 -9.47 -4.99
N GLU A 512 24.29 -8.91 -6.14
CA GLU A 512 25.17 -8.07 -6.98
C GLU A 512 25.63 -6.80 -6.26
N VAL A 513 24.76 -6.19 -5.44
CA VAL A 513 25.13 -5.04 -4.59
C VAL A 513 26.11 -5.48 -3.50
N ARG A 514 25.83 -6.60 -2.82
CA ARG A 514 26.71 -7.16 -1.79
C ARG A 514 28.10 -7.49 -2.32
N GLU A 515 28.18 -7.99 -3.56
CA GLU A 515 29.44 -8.33 -4.23
C GLU A 515 30.16 -7.10 -4.86
N GLY A 516 29.59 -5.91 -4.71
CA GLY A 516 30.14 -4.68 -5.29
C GLY A 516 30.04 -4.54 -6.81
N LYS A 517 29.24 -5.40 -7.46
CA LYS A 517 28.96 -5.34 -8.90
C LYS A 517 27.98 -4.22 -9.25
N ARG A 518 27.10 -3.85 -8.32
CA ARG A 518 26.18 -2.72 -8.38
C ARG A 518 26.37 -1.80 -7.20
N LYS A 519 26.02 -0.53 -7.40
CA LYS A 519 25.99 0.43 -6.30
C LYS A 519 24.65 0.32 -5.55
N PRO A 520 24.61 0.58 -4.24
CA PRO A 520 23.34 0.61 -3.48
C PRO A 520 22.30 1.56 -4.09
N MET A 521 22.75 2.69 -4.67
CA MET A 521 21.90 3.66 -5.36
C MET A 521 21.13 3.05 -6.55
N ASP A 522 21.67 2.04 -7.22
CA ASP A 522 21.03 1.39 -8.36
C ASP A 522 19.74 0.68 -7.95
N LEU A 523 19.58 0.34 -6.66
CA LEU A 523 18.33 -0.22 -6.12
C LEU A 523 17.16 0.78 -6.21
N LEU A 524 17.48 2.08 -6.14
CA LEU A 524 16.49 3.15 -6.22
C LEU A 524 16.08 3.49 -7.67
N ASP A 525 16.76 2.94 -8.65
CA ASP A 525 16.43 3.09 -10.08
C ASP A 525 15.58 1.93 -10.63
N LEU A 526 15.38 0.87 -9.83
CA LEU A 526 14.59 -0.27 -10.23
C LEU A 526 13.14 0.12 -10.53
N LYS A 527 12.56 -0.51 -11.54
CA LYS A 527 11.14 -0.42 -11.87
C LYS A 527 10.51 -1.78 -11.65
N ILE A 528 9.61 -1.84 -10.68
CA ILE A 528 9.00 -3.08 -10.19
C ILE A 528 7.51 -3.00 -10.43
N LEU A 529 6.97 -3.95 -11.19
CA LEU A 529 5.56 -4.01 -11.56
C LEU A 529 4.90 -5.24 -10.95
N GLU A 530 3.79 -5.02 -10.25
CA GLU A 530 2.85 -6.05 -9.84
C GLU A 530 1.63 -6.01 -10.77
N PRO A 531 1.46 -7.03 -11.66
CA PRO A 531 0.39 -7.01 -12.67
C PRO A 531 -1.00 -7.41 -12.14
N ALA A 532 -1.12 -7.82 -10.89
CA ALA A 532 -2.37 -8.16 -10.21
C ALA A 532 -2.25 -7.72 -8.74
N VAL A 533 -2.24 -6.39 -8.54
CA VAL A 533 -1.72 -5.78 -7.31
C VAL A 533 -2.62 -6.01 -6.09
N GLY A 534 -3.92 -6.25 -6.27
CA GLY A 534 -4.85 -6.36 -5.16
C GLY A 534 -4.74 -5.18 -4.20
N ALA A 535 -4.67 -5.45 -2.91
CA ALA A 535 -4.41 -4.46 -1.86
C ALA A 535 -2.90 -4.14 -1.66
N ALA A 536 -2.05 -4.39 -2.65
CA ALA A 536 -0.62 -4.10 -2.69
C ALA A 536 0.26 -4.91 -1.71
N ALA A 537 -0.13 -6.13 -1.35
CA ALA A 537 0.62 -6.96 -0.40
C ALA A 537 2.06 -7.26 -0.87
N PHE A 538 2.26 -7.61 -2.14
CA PHE A 538 3.60 -7.82 -2.72
C PHE A 538 4.40 -6.53 -2.79
N LEU A 539 3.77 -5.42 -3.17
CA LEU A 539 4.48 -4.13 -3.27
C LEU A 539 4.93 -3.62 -1.90
N ASN A 540 4.12 -3.81 -0.84
CA ASN A 540 4.51 -3.49 0.53
C ASN A 540 5.77 -4.26 0.94
N GLU A 541 5.83 -5.53 0.61
CA GLU A 541 6.98 -6.37 0.94
C GLU A 541 8.22 -6.00 0.11
N VAL A 542 8.05 -5.65 -1.18
CA VAL A 542 9.13 -5.10 -2.01
C VAL A 542 9.71 -3.85 -1.38
N ILE A 543 8.85 -2.92 -0.98
CA ILE A 543 9.27 -1.66 -0.36
C ILE A 543 10.10 -1.93 0.89
N ASN A 544 9.63 -2.84 1.75
CA ASN A 544 10.30 -3.19 3.00
C ASN A 544 11.69 -3.78 2.74
N GLN A 545 11.76 -4.87 1.96
CA GLN A 545 13.01 -5.59 1.71
C GLN A 545 14.01 -4.76 0.90
N LEU A 546 13.54 -3.96 -0.06
CA LEU A 546 14.42 -3.12 -0.87
C LEU A 546 14.99 -1.95 -0.07
N ALA A 547 14.17 -1.33 0.80
CA ALA A 547 14.64 -0.27 1.69
C ALA A 547 15.66 -0.78 2.70
N GLU A 548 15.42 -1.95 3.29
CA GLU A 548 16.36 -2.61 4.20
C GLU A 548 17.67 -2.94 3.49
N ALA A 549 17.61 -3.48 2.26
CA ALA A 549 18.80 -3.77 1.47
C ALA A 549 19.58 -2.49 1.16
N TYR A 550 18.90 -1.42 0.73
CA TYR A 550 19.54 -0.14 0.50
C TYR A 550 20.24 0.39 1.74
N MET A 551 19.56 0.44 2.88
CA MET A 551 20.10 0.92 4.14
C MET A 551 21.24 0.03 4.66
N THR A 552 21.19 -1.27 4.32
CA THR A 552 22.27 -2.22 4.70
C THR A 552 23.56 -2.00 3.91
N TYR A 553 23.47 -1.64 2.63
CA TYR A 553 24.66 -1.55 1.76
C TYR A 553 25.10 -0.13 1.43
N VAL A 554 24.34 0.91 1.81
CA VAL A 554 24.78 2.29 1.63
C VAL A 554 26.09 2.53 2.40
N GLU A 555 27.07 3.18 1.75
CA GLU A 555 28.42 3.37 2.29
C GLU A 555 28.43 4.11 3.63
N LYS A 556 27.73 5.24 3.70
CA LYS A 556 27.61 6.04 4.92
C LYS A 556 26.36 5.62 5.67
N LYS A 557 26.50 5.03 6.83
CA LYS A 557 25.37 4.64 7.68
C LYS A 557 24.80 5.85 8.43
N PRO A 558 23.46 5.94 8.57
CA PRO A 558 22.89 6.93 9.47
C PRO A 558 23.27 6.63 10.91
N ALA A 559 23.24 7.64 11.75
CA ALA A 559 23.39 7.43 13.19
C ALA A 559 22.23 6.52 13.69
N PRO A 560 22.48 5.62 14.63
CA PRO A 560 21.50 4.63 15.08
C PRO A 560 20.15 5.21 15.55
N ASP A 561 20.15 6.41 16.13
CA ASP A 561 18.95 7.15 16.54
C ASP A 561 18.10 7.64 15.37
N ARG A 562 18.69 7.81 14.19
CA ARG A 562 18.01 8.25 12.96
C ARG A 562 17.68 7.11 12.01
N TYR A 563 18.22 5.91 12.26
CA TYR A 563 18.11 4.80 11.32
C TYR A 563 16.65 4.51 10.94
N ARG A 564 15.79 4.50 11.92
CA ARG A 564 14.36 4.20 11.72
C ARG A 564 13.67 5.26 10.88
N ASP A 565 13.90 6.53 11.17
CA ASP A 565 13.32 7.65 10.43
C ASP A 565 13.83 7.67 8.99
N GLU A 566 15.15 7.46 8.80
CA GLU A 566 15.75 7.42 7.47
C GLU A 566 15.30 6.18 6.67
N LEU A 567 15.14 5.02 7.31
CA LEU A 567 14.56 3.83 6.68
C LEU A 567 13.14 4.11 6.19
N GLN A 568 12.33 4.80 7.00
CA GLN A 568 10.95 5.12 6.63
C GLN A 568 10.89 6.10 5.45
N LYS A 569 11.80 7.08 5.39
CA LYS A 569 11.95 7.98 4.24
C LYS A 569 12.35 7.23 2.97
N VAL A 570 13.26 6.26 3.07
CA VAL A 570 13.65 5.40 1.94
C VAL A 570 12.46 4.55 1.48
N LYS A 571 11.67 3.98 2.39
CA LYS A 571 10.43 3.27 2.05
C LYS A 571 9.46 4.18 1.28
N ALA A 572 9.26 5.41 1.75
CA ALA A 572 8.41 6.39 1.09
C ALA A 572 8.91 6.75 -0.31
N TYR A 573 10.23 6.87 -0.48
CA TYR A 573 10.83 7.07 -1.79
C TYR A 573 10.53 5.90 -2.74
N ILE A 574 10.80 4.66 -2.30
CA ILE A 574 10.59 3.46 -3.11
C ILE A 574 9.11 3.33 -3.51
N ALA A 575 8.19 3.59 -2.58
CA ALA A 575 6.76 3.54 -2.84
C ALA A 575 6.30 4.52 -3.92
N THR A 576 6.92 5.71 -3.97
CA THR A 576 6.51 6.77 -4.91
C THR A 576 7.31 6.75 -6.22
N HIS A 577 8.42 5.99 -6.33
CA HIS A 577 9.33 6.04 -7.49
C HIS A 577 9.59 4.68 -8.16
N ASN A 578 9.63 3.61 -7.38
CA ASN A 578 10.09 2.31 -7.89
C ASN A 578 8.95 1.36 -8.26
N VAL A 579 7.83 1.41 -7.52
CA VAL A 579 6.78 0.40 -7.63
C VAL A 579 5.62 0.86 -8.51
N TYR A 580 5.04 -0.10 -9.22
CA TYR A 580 3.89 0.08 -10.11
C TYR A 580 2.94 -1.10 -9.91
N GLY A 581 1.64 -0.86 -9.98
CA GLY A 581 0.63 -1.89 -9.84
C GLY A 581 -0.54 -1.70 -10.80
N VAL A 582 -1.10 -2.81 -11.26
CA VAL A 582 -2.31 -2.84 -12.08
C VAL A 582 -3.28 -3.83 -11.47
N ASP A 583 -4.56 -3.50 -11.42
CA ASP A 583 -5.62 -4.42 -11.06
C ASP A 583 -6.90 -4.13 -11.84
N LEU A 584 -7.71 -5.15 -12.06
CA LEU A 584 -9.02 -5.01 -12.72
C LEU A 584 -10.02 -4.31 -11.82
N ASN A 585 -9.88 -4.47 -10.51
CA ASN A 585 -10.82 -3.97 -9.53
C ASN A 585 -10.45 -2.55 -9.06
N PRO A 586 -11.27 -1.53 -9.35
CA PRO A 586 -11.01 -0.15 -8.91
C PRO A 586 -10.91 -0.03 -7.38
N THR A 587 -11.73 -0.77 -6.64
CA THR A 587 -11.70 -0.76 -5.18
C THR A 587 -10.37 -1.33 -4.65
N ALA A 588 -9.84 -2.38 -5.28
CA ALA A 588 -8.52 -2.94 -4.94
C ALA A 588 -7.41 -1.89 -5.12
N ILE A 589 -7.46 -1.10 -6.18
CA ILE A 589 -6.49 -0.02 -6.43
C ILE A 589 -6.57 1.06 -5.33
N GLU A 590 -7.76 1.50 -4.94
CA GLU A 590 -7.89 2.49 -3.86
C GLU A 590 -7.39 1.94 -2.51
N LEU A 591 -7.68 0.69 -2.22
CA LEU A 591 -7.15 0.00 -1.03
C LEU A 591 -5.63 -0.19 -1.11
N GLY A 592 -5.10 -0.51 -2.27
CA GLY A 592 -3.67 -0.60 -2.51
C GLY A 592 -2.96 0.72 -2.23
N LYS A 593 -3.51 1.85 -2.67
CA LYS A 593 -3.00 3.19 -2.37
C LYS A 593 -2.97 3.45 -0.86
N LEU A 594 -4.05 3.10 -0.14
CA LEU A 594 -4.12 3.24 1.30
C LEU A 594 -3.10 2.33 2.01
N SER A 595 -3.01 1.08 1.60
CA SER A 595 -2.08 0.10 2.16
C SER A 595 -0.61 0.53 1.98
N LEU A 596 -0.24 1.01 0.78
CA LEU A 596 1.08 1.58 0.53
C LEU A 596 1.34 2.79 1.42
N TRP A 597 0.36 3.68 1.56
CA TRP A 597 0.51 4.87 2.39
C TRP A 597 0.75 4.51 3.86
N LEU A 598 -0.06 3.62 4.43
CA LEU A 598 0.09 3.15 5.81
C LEU A 598 1.45 2.49 6.09
N ASN A 599 2.03 1.82 5.08
CA ASN A 599 3.35 1.19 5.21
C ASN A 599 4.50 2.21 5.25
N VAL A 600 4.34 3.36 4.60
CA VAL A 600 5.43 4.31 4.39
C VAL A 600 5.26 5.63 5.14
N ILE A 601 4.11 5.83 5.79
CA ILE A 601 3.81 7.07 6.50
C ILE A 601 4.82 7.34 7.61
N HIS A 602 5.29 8.57 7.70
CA HIS A 602 6.21 9.03 8.74
C HIS A 602 5.94 10.51 9.05
N LYS A 603 6.52 10.97 10.16
CA LYS A 603 6.48 12.38 10.56
C LYS A 603 6.91 13.27 9.39
N ASP A 604 6.19 14.35 9.19
CA ASP A 604 6.47 15.38 8.18
C ASP A 604 6.30 14.93 6.71
N MET A 605 5.77 13.74 6.46
CA MET A 605 5.50 13.26 5.11
C MET A 605 4.29 13.97 4.51
N GLU A 606 4.45 14.48 3.30
CA GLU A 606 3.31 14.88 2.46
C GLU A 606 2.54 13.64 2.02
N THR A 607 1.21 13.78 1.82
CA THR A 607 0.41 12.67 1.28
C THR A 607 0.95 12.23 -0.07
N PRO A 608 1.33 10.95 -0.22
CA PRO A 608 1.92 10.48 -1.47
C PRO A 608 0.89 10.40 -2.58
N PHE A 609 1.28 10.78 -3.80
CA PHE A 609 0.43 10.70 -4.97
C PHE A 609 0.63 9.36 -5.69
N PHE A 610 -0.24 8.38 -5.41
CA PHE A 610 -0.14 7.03 -5.99
C PHE A 610 -0.95 6.83 -7.28
N ALA A 611 -1.71 7.82 -7.75
CA ALA A 611 -2.48 7.68 -8.98
C ALA A 611 -1.60 7.46 -10.23
N ASN A 612 -0.34 7.88 -10.18
CA ASN A 612 0.67 7.63 -11.21
C ASN A 612 1.40 6.28 -11.05
N ARG A 613 1.11 5.51 -9.99
CA ARG A 613 1.76 4.24 -9.67
C ARG A 613 0.80 3.06 -9.74
N LEU A 614 -0.41 3.23 -9.23
CA LEU A 614 -1.45 2.21 -9.23
C LEU A 614 -2.57 2.61 -10.19
N THR A 615 -2.91 1.72 -11.10
CA THR A 615 -3.93 1.99 -12.13
C THR A 615 -4.90 0.84 -12.29
N VAL A 616 -6.14 1.18 -12.62
CA VAL A 616 -7.17 0.21 -12.98
C VAL A 616 -6.94 -0.23 -14.42
N GLY A 617 -6.88 -1.53 -14.66
CA GLY A 617 -6.71 -2.06 -16.01
C GLY A 617 -6.47 -3.56 -16.06
N ASN A 618 -6.51 -4.11 -17.25
CA ASN A 618 -6.18 -5.51 -17.49
C ASN A 618 -4.70 -5.62 -17.90
N ALA A 619 -3.89 -6.29 -17.07
CA ALA A 619 -2.46 -6.45 -17.31
C ALA A 619 -2.12 -7.43 -18.45
N VAL A 620 -3.08 -8.26 -18.87
CA VAL A 620 -2.87 -9.29 -19.88
C VAL A 620 -3.38 -8.86 -21.25
N ILE A 621 -4.49 -8.12 -21.28
CA ILE A 621 -5.17 -7.69 -22.49
C ILE A 621 -4.78 -6.26 -22.80
N GLY A 622 -4.26 -6.02 -24.01
CA GLY A 622 -3.89 -4.68 -24.43
C GLY A 622 -3.18 -4.68 -25.77
N ALA A 623 -3.17 -3.54 -26.42
CA ALA A 623 -2.31 -3.27 -27.54
C ALA A 623 -0.90 -2.95 -27.03
N TRP A 624 0.11 -3.37 -27.80
CA TRP A 624 1.52 -3.17 -27.47
C TRP A 624 2.20 -2.27 -28.47
N PHE A 625 3.23 -1.56 -28.10
CA PHE A 625 4.08 -0.86 -29.05
C PHE A 625 4.99 -1.85 -29.78
N LYS A 626 4.36 -2.58 -30.71
CA LYS A 626 5.01 -3.53 -31.58
C LYS A 626 4.59 -3.24 -33.03
N VAL A 627 5.46 -3.57 -33.94
CA VAL A 627 5.32 -3.27 -35.38
C VAL A 627 5.50 -4.50 -36.23
N TYR A 628 4.89 -4.49 -37.42
CA TYR A 628 5.15 -5.42 -38.50
C TYR A 628 5.95 -4.72 -39.60
N ALA A 629 6.89 -5.42 -40.22
CA ALA A 629 7.63 -4.93 -41.35
C ALA A 629 6.75 -4.93 -42.62
N ARG A 630 7.07 -4.06 -43.58
CA ARG A 630 6.34 -3.93 -44.82
C ARG A 630 6.19 -5.26 -45.59
N ASN A 631 7.25 -6.06 -45.67
CA ASN A 631 7.24 -7.38 -46.31
C ASN A 631 6.39 -8.43 -45.61
N GLU A 632 5.94 -8.14 -44.39
CA GLU A 632 5.06 -9.02 -43.63
C GLU A 632 3.59 -8.68 -43.81
N VAL A 633 3.27 -7.43 -44.14
CA VAL A 633 1.90 -6.89 -44.21
C VAL A 633 1.47 -6.69 -45.66
N GLN A 634 2.33 -6.09 -46.49
CA GLN A 634 1.99 -5.76 -47.85
C GLN A 634 1.82 -7.03 -48.69
N ALA A 635 0.77 -7.05 -49.52
CA ALA A 635 0.46 -8.15 -50.37
C ALA A 635 1.60 -8.47 -51.39
N LYS A 636 1.83 -9.74 -51.59
CA LYS A 636 2.78 -10.23 -52.63
C LYS A 636 2.13 -10.19 -53.98
N LYS A 637 2.95 -9.89 -55.00
CA LYS A 637 2.49 -9.92 -56.37
C LYS A 637 2.43 -11.37 -56.82
N GLY A 638 1.24 -11.97 -56.86
CA GLY A 638 1.02 -13.28 -57.41
C GLY A 638 0.95 -13.28 -58.94
N SER A 639 0.86 -14.44 -59.56
CA SER A 639 0.84 -14.58 -61.02
C SER A 639 -0.41 -13.97 -61.75
N ARG A 640 -1.52 -13.88 -61.01
CA ARG A 640 -2.80 -13.32 -61.51
C ARG A 640 -3.50 -12.32 -60.59
N LYS A 641 -3.22 -12.38 -59.26
CA LYS A 641 -3.84 -11.52 -58.23
C LYS A 641 -2.83 -11.20 -57.14
N LEU A 642 -3.10 -10.14 -56.35
CA LEU A 642 -2.41 -9.89 -55.12
C LEU A 642 -2.75 -11.00 -54.11
N GLU A 643 -1.72 -11.55 -53.45
CA GLU A 643 -1.85 -12.57 -52.43
C GLU A 643 -1.63 -11.90 -51.07
N ALA A 644 -2.51 -12.17 -50.09
CA ALA A 644 -2.37 -11.63 -48.77
C ALA A 644 -1.13 -12.18 -48.07
N ASN A 645 -0.37 -11.33 -47.41
CA ASN A 645 0.59 -11.75 -46.42
C ASN A 645 -0.16 -12.02 -45.12
N GLU A 646 -0.01 -13.23 -44.60
CA GLU A 646 -0.70 -13.65 -43.40
C GLU A 646 0.04 -13.10 -42.17
N TRP A 647 -0.01 -11.75 -41.91
CA TRP A 647 0.67 -11.09 -40.77
C TRP A 647 0.17 -11.63 -39.45
N TRP A 648 -1.09 -12.04 -39.37
CA TRP A 648 -1.69 -12.63 -38.15
C TRP A 648 -1.08 -13.97 -37.73
N THR A 649 -0.25 -14.60 -38.55
CA THR A 649 0.51 -15.83 -38.21
C THR A 649 1.90 -15.53 -37.66
N LYS A 650 2.32 -14.28 -37.68
CA LYS A 650 3.65 -13.84 -37.26
C LYS A 650 3.58 -13.04 -35.99
N ALA A 651 4.64 -13.09 -35.17
CA ALA A 651 4.79 -12.23 -34.02
C ALA A 651 5.27 -10.82 -34.41
N PRO A 652 4.61 -9.74 -33.98
CA PRO A 652 5.09 -8.41 -34.27
C PRO A 652 6.38 -8.10 -33.46
N HIS A 653 7.23 -7.26 -34.03
CA HIS A 653 8.53 -6.89 -33.45
C HIS A 653 8.38 -5.79 -32.38
N LYS A 654 9.18 -5.84 -31.32
CA LYS A 654 9.21 -4.78 -30.30
C LYS A 654 9.84 -3.51 -30.86
N VAL A 655 9.20 -2.38 -30.61
CA VAL A 655 9.77 -1.05 -30.87
C VAL A 655 10.75 -0.72 -29.75
N LYS A 656 11.92 -0.18 -30.10
CA LYS A 656 12.89 0.31 -29.13
C LYS A 656 12.58 1.77 -28.79
N PHE A 657 12.46 2.07 -27.50
CA PHE A 657 12.24 3.43 -27.01
C PHE A 657 13.54 4.01 -26.49
N GLY A 658 13.91 5.21 -26.97
CA GLY A 658 14.84 6.10 -26.31
C GLY A 658 14.06 7.10 -25.45
N ARG A 659 14.75 7.98 -24.71
CA ARG A 659 14.08 9.00 -23.85
C ARG A 659 13.08 9.89 -24.61
N THR A 660 13.36 10.20 -25.87
CA THR A 660 12.57 11.11 -26.73
C THR A 660 12.38 10.57 -28.14
N ARG A 661 12.78 9.35 -28.42
CA ARG A 661 12.72 8.78 -29.77
C ARG A 661 12.10 7.39 -29.77
N VAL A 662 11.26 7.17 -30.74
CA VAL A 662 10.72 5.86 -31.09
C VAL A 662 11.54 5.35 -32.28
N ASN A 663 12.25 4.23 -32.08
CA ASN A 663 13.16 3.68 -33.10
C ASN A 663 12.50 2.52 -33.82
N HIS A 664 11.80 2.81 -34.91
CA HIS A 664 11.44 1.81 -35.91
C HIS A 664 11.54 2.40 -37.32
N SER A 665 11.56 1.54 -38.31
CA SER A 665 11.69 1.94 -39.70
C SER A 665 10.39 2.55 -40.26
N VAL A 666 10.49 3.50 -41.17
CA VAL A 666 9.34 4.05 -41.90
C VAL A 666 8.55 2.95 -42.66
N ASN A 667 9.21 1.80 -42.92
CA ASN A 667 8.59 0.63 -43.53
C ASN A 667 7.95 -0.34 -42.52
N GLU A 668 7.81 0.07 -41.30
CA GLU A 668 7.14 -0.69 -40.25
C GLU A 668 5.84 0.00 -39.83
N VAL A 669 4.83 -0.79 -39.51
CA VAL A 669 3.50 -0.30 -39.11
C VAL A 669 3.06 -0.94 -37.78
N TYR A 670 2.40 -0.19 -36.96
CA TYR A 670 1.94 -0.69 -35.65
C TYR A 670 0.91 -1.81 -35.79
N HIS A 671 1.05 -2.87 -34.98
CA HIS A 671 0.19 -4.05 -35.08
C HIS A 671 -1.28 -3.73 -34.81
N PHE A 672 -1.56 -2.76 -33.93
CA PHE A 672 -2.93 -2.36 -33.58
C PHE A 672 -3.62 -1.50 -34.66
N LEU A 673 -2.97 -1.23 -35.77
CA LEU A 673 -3.62 -0.70 -36.98
C LEU A 673 -4.23 -1.80 -37.86
N LEU A 674 -3.99 -3.06 -37.50
CA LEU A 674 -4.41 -4.22 -38.27
C LEU A 674 -5.38 -5.07 -37.45
N PRO A 675 -6.65 -5.19 -37.85
CA PRO A 675 -7.57 -6.16 -37.25
C PRO A 675 -7.05 -7.58 -37.42
N ASP A 676 -7.06 -8.39 -36.39
CA ASP A 676 -6.54 -9.75 -36.38
C ASP A 676 -7.61 -10.79 -36.73
N LYS A 677 -7.25 -11.82 -37.47
CA LYS A 677 -8.14 -12.93 -37.84
C LYS A 677 -8.77 -13.63 -36.60
N ALA A 678 -8.05 -13.70 -35.50
CA ALA A 678 -8.50 -14.36 -34.30
C ALA A 678 -9.56 -13.55 -33.49
N MET A 679 -9.75 -12.26 -33.80
CA MET A 679 -10.75 -11.41 -33.12
C MET A 679 -12.18 -11.95 -33.24
N LEU A 680 -12.49 -12.61 -34.35
CA LEU A 680 -13.81 -13.19 -34.62
C LEU A 680 -13.85 -14.70 -34.38
N ALA A 681 -13.19 -15.18 -33.34
CA ALA A 681 -13.10 -16.61 -33.00
C ALA A 681 -14.47 -17.28 -32.77
N ALA A 682 -15.48 -16.52 -32.34
CA ALA A 682 -16.85 -17.00 -32.17
C ALA A 682 -17.44 -17.64 -33.42
N LEU A 683 -16.99 -17.26 -34.61
CA LEU A 683 -17.36 -17.87 -35.89
C LEU A 683 -17.03 -19.38 -36.00
N GLY A 684 -16.12 -19.87 -35.17
CA GLY A 684 -15.77 -21.28 -35.04
C GLY A 684 -16.82 -22.14 -34.32
N LEU A 685 -17.69 -21.53 -33.57
CA LEU A 685 -18.70 -22.21 -32.75
C LEU A 685 -19.89 -22.68 -33.62
N LYS A 686 -20.31 -23.93 -33.41
CA LYS A 686 -21.43 -24.52 -34.15
C LYS A 686 -22.76 -23.85 -33.86
N ASP A 687 -22.97 -23.49 -32.59
CA ASP A 687 -24.21 -22.89 -32.12
C ASP A 687 -24.38 -21.47 -32.65
N MET A 688 -23.30 -20.70 -32.78
CA MET A 688 -23.30 -19.39 -33.42
C MET A 688 -23.86 -19.44 -34.85
N LYS A 689 -23.49 -20.46 -35.62
CA LYS A 689 -23.99 -20.63 -36.99
C LYS A 689 -25.43 -21.09 -37.09
N LYS A 690 -25.96 -21.76 -36.05
CA LYS A 690 -27.34 -22.25 -36.02
C LYS A 690 -28.33 -21.20 -35.52
N GLU A 691 -27.99 -20.55 -34.41
CA GLU A 691 -28.91 -19.66 -33.68
C GLU A 691 -28.79 -18.21 -34.15
N HIS A 692 -27.60 -17.81 -34.65
CA HIS A 692 -27.26 -16.44 -35.04
C HIS A 692 -26.69 -16.39 -36.45
N ALA A 693 -27.40 -16.99 -37.42
CA ALA A 693 -26.91 -17.15 -38.78
C ALA A 693 -26.66 -15.82 -39.52
N THR A 694 -27.47 -14.80 -39.24
CA THR A 694 -27.35 -13.45 -39.84
C THR A 694 -26.11 -12.76 -39.35
N GLU A 695 -25.90 -12.71 -38.04
CA GLU A 695 -24.74 -12.11 -37.37
C GLU A 695 -23.47 -12.84 -37.79
N ALA A 696 -23.49 -14.17 -37.78
CA ALA A 696 -22.37 -14.98 -38.24
C ALA A 696 -21.98 -14.70 -39.71
N LYS A 697 -22.95 -14.43 -40.60
CA LYS A 697 -22.67 -14.07 -41.99
C LYS A 697 -21.99 -12.69 -42.06
N ILE A 698 -22.51 -11.68 -41.32
CA ILE A 698 -21.90 -10.35 -41.28
C ILE A 698 -20.45 -10.45 -40.78
N MET A 699 -20.24 -11.14 -39.67
CA MET A 699 -18.88 -11.33 -39.11
C MET A 699 -17.96 -12.06 -40.09
N ALA A 700 -18.45 -13.06 -40.81
CA ALA A 700 -17.65 -13.75 -41.80
C ALA A 700 -17.26 -12.84 -42.99
N ASP A 701 -18.16 -11.97 -43.44
CA ASP A 701 -17.85 -10.98 -44.48
C ASP A 701 -16.84 -9.95 -43.97
N ARG A 702 -16.94 -9.50 -42.69
CA ARG A 702 -15.93 -8.61 -42.08
C ARG A 702 -14.56 -9.30 -41.95
N LEU A 703 -14.52 -10.57 -41.55
CA LEU A 703 -13.28 -11.33 -41.47
C LEU A 703 -12.59 -11.44 -42.82
N LYS A 704 -13.37 -11.65 -43.87
CA LYS A 704 -12.87 -11.72 -45.25
C LYS A 704 -12.29 -10.37 -45.71
N ASP A 705 -12.96 -9.26 -45.34
CA ASP A 705 -12.48 -7.92 -45.63
C ASP A 705 -11.18 -7.61 -44.83
N TRP A 706 -11.13 -7.92 -43.54
CA TRP A 706 -9.94 -7.69 -42.70
C TRP A 706 -8.71 -8.47 -43.19
N THR A 707 -8.91 -9.70 -43.66
CA THR A 707 -7.83 -10.56 -44.17
C THR A 707 -7.54 -10.40 -45.68
N ALA A 708 -8.23 -9.45 -46.33
CA ALA A 708 -7.97 -9.19 -47.76
C ALA A 708 -6.55 -8.63 -47.97
N PRO A 709 -5.94 -8.89 -49.16
CA PRO A 709 -4.62 -8.37 -49.52
C PRO A 709 -4.50 -6.86 -49.30
N ILE A 710 -3.42 -6.37 -48.70
CA ILE A 710 -3.12 -4.95 -48.52
C ILE A 710 -2.25 -4.45 -49.69
N GLY A 711 -2.80 -3.63 -50.54
CA GLY A 711 -2.10 -3.01 -51.66
C GLY A 711 -1.17 -1.86 -51.27
N GLU A 712 -0.48 -1.29 -52.25
CA GLU A 712 0.46 -0.17 -52.00
C GLU A 712 -0.22 1.05 -51.38
N ASP A 713 -1.38 1.46 -51.89
CA ASP A 713 -2.08 2.66 -51.42
C ASP A 713 -2.59 2.50 -49.98
N GLN A 714 -3.09 1.30 -49.65
CA GLN A 714 -3.51 0.96 -48.31
C GLN A 714 -2.32 0.90 -47.33
N PHE A 715 -1.17 0.39 -47.82
CA PHE A 715 0.03 0.39 -46.98
C PHE A 715 0.54 1.82 -46.68
N ARG A 716 0.40 2.76 -47.66
CA ARG A 716 0.70 4.19 -47.45
C ARG A 716 -0.19 4.84 -46.38
N ILE A 717 -1.47 4.44 -46.30
CA ILE A 717 -2.35 4.86 -45.21
C ILE A 717 -1.78 4.40 -43.86
N LEU A 718 -1.42 3.13 -43.75
CA LEU A 718 -0.84 2.58 -42.51
C LEU A 718 0.47 3.27 -42.10
N GLN A 719 1.34 3.59 -43.10
CA GLN A 719 2.57 4.36 -42.84
C GLN A 719 2.27 5.75 -42.28
N ARG A 720 1.29 6.45 -42.86
CA ARG A 720 0.87 7.78 -42.38
C ARG A 720 0.31 7.73 -40.96
N LEU A 721 -0.54 6.74 -40.66
CA LEU A 721 -1.05 6.53 -39.31
C LEU A 721 0.06 6.21 -38.30
N SER A 722 0.99 5.34 -38.68
CA SER A 722 2.14 4.98 -37.83
C SER A 722 3.02 6.20 -37.51
N ALA A 723 3.29 7.03 -38.52
CA ALA A 723 4.05 8.26 -38.33
C ALA A 723 3.37 9.26 -37.38
N LYS A 724 2.03 9.38 -37.44
CA LYS A 724 1.26 10.23 -36.51
C LYS A 724 1.30 9.67 -35.11
N ILE A 725 1.18 8.35 -34.95
CA ILE A 725 1.32 7.67 -33.69
C ILE A 725 2.69 7.95 -33.06
N ASP A 726 3.77 7.93 -33.85
CA ASP A 726 5.11 8.26 -33.34
C ASP A 726 5.24 9.68 -32.79
N LEU A 727 4.59 10.64 -33.44
CA LEU A 727 4.57 12.01 -32.97
C LEU A 727 3.81 12.13 -31.65
N LEU A 728 2.60 11.57 -31.60
CA LEU A 728 1.77 11.60 -30.39
C LEU A 728 2.41 10.80 -29.24
N LEU A 729 3.11 9.72 -29.55
CA LEU A 729 3.80 8.93 -28.54
C LEU A 729 4.94 9.70 -27.89
N ARG A 730 5.71 10.48 -28.67
CA ARG A 730 6.75 11.37 -28.12
C ARG A 730 6.14 12.43 -27.22
N GLU A 731 5.09 13.11 -27.66
CA GLU A 731 4.38 14.10 -26.89
C GLU A 731 3.80 13.50 -25.60
N ALA A 732 3.20 12.31 -25.67
CA ALA A 732 2.67 11.61 -24.49
C ALA A 732 3.78 11.23 -23.49
N MET A 733 4.96 10.81 -23.98
CA MET A 733 6.11 10.49 -23.13
C MET A 733 6.66 11.74 -22.43
N GLU A 734 6.78 12.86 -23.13
CA GLU A 734 7.21 14.14 -22.55
C GLU A 734 6.22 14.62 -21.51
N THR A 735 4.93 14.58 -21.81
CA THR A 735 3.86 14.93 -20.87
C THR A 735 3.88 14.05 -19.63
N GLN A 736 4.08 12.74 -19.79
CA GLN A 736 4.17 11.81 -18.66
C GLN A 736 5.37 12.13 -17.76
N VAL A 737 6.53 12.43 -18.33
CA VAL A 737 7.71 12.83 -17.56
C VAL A 737 7.43 14.11 -16.76
N ASN A 738 6.80 15.10 -17.38
CA ASN A 738 6.43 16.35 -16.70
C ASN A 738 5.43 16.11 -15.57
N ILE A 739 4.40 15.29 -15.80
CA ILE A 739 3.44 14.91 -14.76
C ILE A 739 4.14 14.23 -13.58
N GLU A 740 5.04 13.28 -13.84
CA GLU A 740 5.80 12.61 -12.77
C GLU A 740 6.63 13.61 -11.96
N HIS A 741 7.28 14.56 -12.61
CA HIS A 741 8.06 15.58 -11.92
C HIS A 741 7.22 16.50 -11.04
N LEU A 742 6.03 16.86 -11.50
CA LEU A 742 5.13 17.77 -10.79
C LEU A 742 4.36 17.07 -9.66
N THR A 743 4.15 15.76 -9.76
CA THR A 743 3.32 15.01 -8.80
C THR A 743 4.11 14.17 -7.80
N ASN A 744 5.40 13.91 -8.04
CA ASN A 744 6.23 13.13 -7.13
C ASN A 744 6.60 13.95 -5.89
N ASN A 745 6.69 13.29 -4.74
CA ASN A 745 7.11 13.89 -3.49
C ASN A 745 8.60 14.27 -3.49
N ARG A 746 8.98 15.17 -2.58
CA ARG A 746 10.39 15.55 -2.37
C ARG A 746 11.25 14.32 -2.05
N ARG A 747 12.52 14.38 -2.45
CA ARG A 747 13.45 13.26 -2.38
C ARG A 747 14.51 13.52 -1.33
N ASP A 748 14.07 13.56 -0.08
CA ASP A 748 15.00 13.70 1.04
C ASP A 748 15.27 12.33 1.68
N ILE A 749 16.25 11.60 1.10
CA ILE A 749 16.65 10.29 1.59
C ILE A 749 18.11 10.31 2.03
N TRP A 750 18.44 9.43 2.97
CA TRP A 750 19.83 9.24 3.37
C TRP A 750 20.70 8.77 2.19
N PRO A 751 21.96 9.25 2.01
CA PRO A 751 22.72 10.09 2.96
C PRO A 751 22.55 11.61 2.83
N HIS A 752 21.55 12.16 2.19
CA HIS A 752 21.24 13.60 1.98
C HIS A 752 22.33 14.38 1.20
N GLU A 753 23.48 13.79 0.96
CA GLU A 753 24.63 14.35 0.23
C GLU A 753 24.62 13.96 -1.26
N ILE A 754 23.47 13.58 -1.77
CA ILE A 754 23.33 13.19 -3.17
C ILE A 754 23.53 14.45 -4.01
N PRO A 755 24.46 14.45 -4.97
CA PRO A 755 24.75 15.64 -5.75
C PRO A 755 23.47 16.19 -6.40
N GLN A 756 23.22 17.50 -6.26
CA GLN A 756 22.08 18.19 -6.86
C GLN A 756 22.05 18.05 -8.40
N ASP A 757 23.17 17.72 -9.01
CA ASP A 757 23.30 17.44 -10.44
C ASP A 757 22.73 16.10 -10.88
N ASN A 758 22.40 15.21 -9.96
CA ASN A 758 21.77 13.96 -10.30
C ASN A 758 20.30 14.22 -10.70
N LEU A 759 19.95 13.89 -11.94
CA LEU A 759 18.59 14.08 -12.48
C LEU A 759 17.51 13.41 -11.64
N LEU A 760 17.87 12.33 -10.93
CA LEU A 760 16.95 11.62 -10.02
C LEU A 760 16.57 12.48 -8.80
N PHE A 761 17.41 13.43 -8.42
CA PHE A 761 17.31 14.19 -7.17
C PHE A 761 17.15 15.71 -7.36
N ARG A 762 16.90 16.18 -8.58
CA ARG A 762 16.55 17.59 -8.79
C ARG A 762 15.28 17.93 -8.02
N ALA A 763 15.38 18.99 -7.22
CA ALA A 763 14.18 19.62 -6.65
C ALA A 763 13.41 20.27 -7.81
N TYR A 764 12.27 19.72 -8.15
CA TYR A 764 11.29 20.35 -9.03
C TYR A 764 10.30 21.13 -8.17
N ASP A 765 9.76 22.23 -8.70
CA ASP A 765 8.59 22.85 -8.10
C ASP A 765 7.44 21.86 -8.19
N GLN A 766 7.03 21.35 -7.04
CA GLN A 766 5.98 20.36 -6.95
C GLN A 766 4.68 21.04 -6.57
N ALA A 767 3.59 20.52 -7.08
CA ALA A 767 2.28 20.88 -6.59
C ALA A 767 2.18 20.53 -5.10
N GLU A 768 1.86 21.52 -4.26
CA GLU A 768 1.80 21.33 -2.81
C GLU A 768 0.54 20.56 -2.38
N LYS A 769 -0.59 20.79 -3.09
CA LYS A 769 -1.89 20.19 -2.74
C LYS A 769 -2.17 18.94 -3.57
N TYR A 770 -2.74 17.93 -2.92
CA TYR A 770 -3.12 16.69 -3.59
C TYR A 770 -4.12 16.93 -4.75
N ALA A 771 -5.11 17.79 -4.56
CA ALA A 771 -6.08 18.14 -5.61
C ALA A 771 -5.42 18.78 -6.85
N GLU A 772 -4.34 19.52 -6.66
CA GLU A 772 -3.58 20.07 -7.77
C GLU A 772 -2.78 18.98 -8.50
N LYS A 773 -2.17 18.07 -7.76
CA LYS A 773 -1.50 16.87 -8.34
C LYS A 773 -2.49 16.03 -9.14
N GLU A 774 -3.70 15.84 -8.63
CA GLU A 774 -4.78 15.12 -9.32
C GLU A 774 -5.19 15.85 -10.60
N ARG A 775 -5.39 17.16 -10.54
CA ARG A 775 -5.70 17.98 -11.71
C ARG A 775 -4.62 17.91 -12.79
N ILE A 776 -3.35 17.99 -12.43
CA ILE A 776 -2.22 17.86 -13.34
C ILE A 776 -2.21 16.47 -13.98
N PHE A 777 -2.40 15.45 -13.18
CA PHE A 777 -2.45 14.07 -13.66
C PHE A 777 -3.61 13.81 -14.62
N ASP A 778 -4.77 14.37 -14.34
CA ASP A 778 -5.98 14.22 -15.17
C ASP A 778 -5.89 14.97 -16.50
N THR A 779 -4.95 15.91 -16.66
CA THR A 779 -4.73 16.58 -17.96
C THR A 779 -4.46 15.59 -19.09
N ARG A 780 -3.88 14.43 -18.79
CA ARG A 780 -3.62 13.37 -19.78
C ARG A 780 -4.89 12.77 -20.39
N TYR A 781 -6.04 12.87 -19.70
CA TYR A 781 -7.34 12.36 -20.18
C TYR A 781 -8.17 13.39 -20.94
N ARG A 782 -7.65 14.59 -21.20
CA ARG A 782 -8.31 15.57 -22.05
C ARG A 782 -8.31 15.07 -23.50
N HIS A 783 -9.39 15.37 -24.20
CA HIS A 783 -9.59 14.95 -25.61
C HIS A 783 -8.48 15.42 -26.56
N ASP A 784 -7.85 16.54 -26.29
CA ASP A 784 -6.74 17.10 -27.06
C ASP A 784 -5.39 16.46 -26.72
N ASN A 785 -5.27 15.76 -25.61
CA ASN A 785 -4.01 15.19 -25.15
C ASN A 785 -3.58 13.97 -25.96
N ALA A 786 -2.29 13.92 -26.29
CA ALA A 786 -1.69 12.86 -27.07
C ALA A 786 -1.86 11.46 -26.43
N TYR A 787 -1.72 11.35 -25.12
CA TYR A 787 -1.95 10.10 -24.38
C TYR A 787 -3.38 9.59 -24.55
N TYR A 788 -4.38 10.47 -24.43
CA TYR A 788 -5.79 10.10 -24.56
C TYR A 788 -6.12 9.60 -25.96
N LYS A 789 -5.63 10.27 -26.99
CA LYS A 789 -5.82 9.86 -28.40
C LYS A 789 -5.21 8.49 -28.67
N LEU A 790 -3.97 8.26 -28.23
CA LEU A 790 -3.31 6.97 -28.34
C LEU A 790 -4.07 5.87 -27.60
N LYS A 791 -4.51 6.17 -26.38
CA LYS A 791 -5.30 5.23 -25.58
C LYS A 791 -6.59 4.84 -26.30
N LEU A 792 -7.33 5.78 -26.85
CA LEU A 792 -8.57 5.50 -27.59
C LEU A 792 -8.33 4.59 -28.80
N VAL A 793 -7.27 4.82 -29.56
CA VAL A 793 -6.93 3.95 -30.71
C VAL A 793 -6.59 2.53 -30.26
N MET A 794 -5.81 2.40 -29.17
CA MET A 794 -5.44 1.11 -28.62
C MET A 794 -6.64 0.39 -27.99
N ASP A 795 -7.51 1.12 -27.31
CA ASP A 795 -8.76 0.59 -26.73
C ASP A 795 -9.72 0.13 -27.85
N TYR A 796 -9.81 0.88 -28.95
CA TYR A 796 -10.63 0.49 -30.10
C TYR A 796 -10.16 -0.84 -30.72
N TRP A 797 -8.84 -1.01 -30.87
CA TRP A 797 -8.28 -2.29 -31.29
C TRP A 797 -8.59 -3.42 -30.31
N CYS A 798 -8.51 -3.14 -29.01
CA CYS A 798 -8.87 -4.11 -27.99
C CYS A 798 -10.37 -4.46 -28.03
N ALA A 799 -11.24 -3.47 -28.28
CA ALA A 799 -12.69 -3.70 -28.38
C ALA A 799 -13.05 -4.70 -29.50
N LEU A 800 -12.29 -4.73 -30.59
CA LEU A 800 -12.52 -5.71 -31.66
C LEU A 800 -12.36 -7.18 -31.21
N TRP A 801 -11.59 -7.44 -30.12
CA TRP A 801 -11.45 -8.78 -29.54
C TRP A 801 -12.65 -9.22 -28.71
N PHE A 802 -13.45 -8.26 -28.22
CA PHE A 802 -14.58 -8.46 -27.32
C PHE A 802 -15.90 -8.03 -27.93
N TRP A 803 -15.94 -7.84 -29.25
CA TRP A 803 -17.14 -7.39 -29.94
C TRP A 803 -18.29 -8.38 -29.80
N GLU A 804 -19.40 -7.88 -29.27
CA GLU A 804 -20.58 -8.72 -29.06
C GLU A 804 -21.22 -9.12 -30.39
N TYR A 805 -21.57 -10.39 -30.53
CA TYR A 805 -22.16 -10.89 -31.81
C TYR A 805 -23.51 -10.25 -32.11
N GLN A 806 -24.26 -9.81 -31.09
CA GLN A 806 -25.54 -9.12 -31.28
C GLN A 806 -25.36 -7.81 -32.04
N ASP A 807 -24.23 -7.16 -31.86
CA ASP A 807 -23.86 -5.90 -32.48
C ASP A 807 -23.02 -6.10 -33.77
N ALA A 808 -23.07 -7.27 -34.39
CA ALA A 808 -22.29 -7.58 -35.55
C ALA A 808 -22.50 -6.59 -36.73
N ALA A 809 -23.68 -5.97 -36.81
CA ALA A 809 -23.98 -4.94 -37.80
C ALA A 809 -23.12 -3.69 -37.69
N ALA A 810 -22.73 -3.33 -36.45
CA ALA A 810 -21.88 -2.17 -36.15
C ALA A 810 -20.37 -2.49 -36.30
N LEU A 811 -19.98 -3.74 -36.54
CA LEU A 811 -18.58 -4.13 -36.70
C LEU A 811 -17.97 -3.44 -37.93
N PRO A 812 -16.88 -2.67 -37.81
CA PRO A 812 -16.34 -1.88 -38.91
C PRO A 812 -15.70 -2.74 -39.99
N THR A 813 -15.75 -2.28 -41.24
CA THR A 813 -14.86 -2.73 -42.30
C THR A 813 -13.45 -2.23 -42.05
N ARG A 814 -12.43 -2.81 -42.64
CA ARG A 814 -11.03 -2.39 -42.54
C ARG A 814 -10.83 -0.91 -42.89
N GLU A 815 -11.52 -0.41 -43.90
CA GLU A 815 -11.44 0.99 -44.33
C GLU A 815 -12.17 1.93 -43.38
N GLU A 816 -13.31 1.53 -42.82
CA GLU A 816 -14.01 2.27 -41.78
C GLU A 816 -13.14 2.33 -40.51
N TYR A 817 -12.55 1.23 -40.10
CA TYR A 817 -11.62 1.17 -38.97
C TYR A 817 -10.46 2.16 -39.11
N TRP A 818 -9.80 2.20 -40.27
CA TRP A 818 -8.70 3.15 -40.47
C TRP A 818 -9.17 4.60 -40.53
N ARG A 819 -10.34 4.87 -41.14
CA ARG A 819 -10.93 6.21 -41.17
C ARG A 819 -11.27 6.72 -39.78
N GLU A 820 -11.78 5.86 -38.92
CA GLU A 820 -12.07 6.23 -37.54
C GLU A 820 -10.78 6.49 -36.76
N ILE A 821 -9.74 5.70 -36.96
CA ILE A 821 -8.42 5.97 -36.41
C ILE A 821 -7.85 7.31 -36.95
N GLU A 822 -8.02 7.63 -38.23
CA GLU A 822 -7.62 8.92 -38.81
C GLU A 822 -8.33 10.07 -38.07
N ASN A 823 -9.62 9.93 -37.79
CA ASN A 823 -10.39 10.93 -37.02
C ASN A 823 -9.91 11.04 -35.56
N LEU A 824 -9.70 9.93 -34.87
CA LEU A 824 -9.19 9.92 -33.50
C LEU A 824 -7.80 10.54 -33.37
N LEU A 825 -6.96 10.39 -34.35
CA LEU A 825 -5.62 10.95 -34.41
C LEU A 825 -5.55 12.37 -35.00
N ASP A 826 -6.68 12.97 -35.42
CA ASP A 826 -6.78 14.26 -36.11
C ASP A 826 -5.94 14.35 -37.42
N VAL A 827 -5.74 13.23 -38.12
CA VAL A 827 -4.89 13.20 -39.33
C VAL A 827 -5.50 13.98 -40.46
N SER A 828 -6.83 14.07 -40.52
CA SER A 828 -7.57 14.78 -41.57
C SER A 828 -7.32 16.31 -41.58
N ASN A 829 -6.98 16.88 -40.46
CA ASN A 829 -6.72 18.31 -40.29
C ASN A 829 -5.23 18.68 -40.43
N ASP A 830 -4.34 17.72 -40.28
CA ASP A 830 -2.92 17.94 -40.47
C ASP A 830 -2.63 17.92 -42.00
N LYS A 831 -2.54 19.08 -42.61
CA LYS A 831 -1.70 19.22 -43.81
C LYS A 831 -0.31 18.83 -43.37
N LEU A 832 0.08 17.55 -43.60
CA LEU A 832 1.42 17.09 -43.30
C LEU A 832 2.41 18.05 -43.92
N ASP A 833 2.97 18.92 -43.09
CA ASP A 833 3.92 19.92 -43.52
C ASP A 833 5.06 19.20 -44.25
N ARG A 834 5.50 19.75 -45.36
CA ARG A 834 6.63 19.24 -46.14
C ARG A 834 7.90 19.03 -45.29
N ASN A 835 7.97 19.70 -44.16
CA ASN A 835 9.02 19.57 -43.13
C ASN A 835 8.94 18.23 -42.39
N THR A 836 7.73 17.74 -42.10
CA THR A 836 7.52 16.43 -41.47
C THR A 836 7.88 15.30 -42.44
N GLN A 837 7.57 15.47 -43.72
CA GLN A 837 8.03 14.55 -44.76
C GLN A 837 9.56 14.57 -44.95
N ARG A 838 10.20 15.72 -44.85
CA ARG A 838 11.67 15.85 -44.87
C ARG A 838 12.35 15.26 -43.61
N ALA A 839 11.74 15.41 -42.44
CA ALA A 839 12.21 14.77 -41.20
C ALA A 839 12.13 13.22 -41.32
N MET A 840 11.09 12.70 -41.98
CA MET A 840 10.94 11.26 -42.21
C MET A 840 11.99 10.73 -43.21
N VAL A 841 12.39 11.51 -44.21
CA VAL A 841 13.41 11.14 -45.18
C VAL A 841 14.83 11.33 -44.61
N GLY A 842 15.01 12.34 -43.70
CA GLY A 842 16.29 12.62 -43.06
C GLY A 842 16.64 11.64 -41.94
N ALA A 843 15.66 10.92 -41.37
CA ALA A 843 15.91 9.91 -40.32
C ALA A 843 16.59 8.61 -40.84
N ASN A 844 16.72 8.47 -42.15
CA ASN A 844 17.49 7.36 -42.77
C ASN A 844 19.01 7.62 -42.85
N MET A 845 19.51 8.78 -42.42
CA MET A 845 20.92 8.99 -42.24
C MET A 845 21.33 8.52 -40.85
N VAL A 846 22.06 7.40 -40.87
CA VAL A 846 22.72 6.77 -39.74
C VAL A 846 23.52 7.82 -39.00
N CYS A 847 23.03 8.27 -37.85
CA CYS A 847 23.90 8.80 -36.80
C CYS A 847 24.17 7.64 -35.82
N GLU A 848 25.38 7.11 -35.86
CA GLU A 848 25.92 6.31 -34.79
C GLU A 848 25.89 7.16 -33.53
N GLU A 849 24.92 6.95 -32.66
CA GLU A 849 24.90 7.55 -31.32
C GLU A 849 25.62 6.60 -30.36
N PRO A 850 26.47 7.15 -29.45
CA PRO A 850 27.10 6.34 -28.42
C PRO A 850 26.00 5.75 -27.50
N GLU A 851 26.14 4.49 -27.16
CA GLU A 851 25.35 3.82 -26.15
C GLU A 851 25.44 4.63 -24.85
N PHE A 852 24.31 5.19 -24.41
CA PHE A 852 24.22 5.91 -23.17
C PHE A 852 24.02 4.92 -22.03
N GLU A 853 25.05 4.74 -21.21
CA GLU A 853 24.90 4.18 -19.87
C GLU A 853 23.98 5.07 -19.04
N TYR A 854 23.00 4.44 -18.44
CA TYR A 854 22.11 5.06 -17.44
C TYR A 854 22.98 5.57 -16.27
N GLY A 855 23.04 6.86 -16.07
CA GLY A 855 23.50 7.38 -14.77
C GLY A 855 24.40 8.60 -14.75
N SER A 856 24.92 9.14 -15.84
CA SER A 856 25.87 10.24 -15.72
C SER A 856 26.08 11.14 -16.94
N LYS A 857 25.05 11.85 -17.40
CA LYS A 857 25.32 13.02 -18.26
C LYS A 857 24.38 14.18 -17.97
N ARG A 858 25.01 15.36 -17.80
CA ARG A 858 24.34 16.66 -17.64
C ARG A 858 23.43 16.95 -18.84
N MET A 859 22.23 17.49 -18.56
CA MET A 859 21.41 18.13 -19.58
C MET A 859 22.22 19.25 -20.26
N THR A 860 22.11 19.35 -21.56
CA THR A 860 22.66 20.51 -22.29
C THR A 860 21.88 21.78 -21.94
N GLU A 861 22.51 22.95 -22.06
CA GLU A 861 21.84 24.24 -21.83
C GLU A 861 20.56 24.41 -22.71
N GLU A 862 20.55 23.85 -23.91
CA GLU A 862 19.37 23.81 -24.78
C GLU A 862 18.19 23.02 -24.19
N GLN A 863 18.47 21.90 -23.55
CA GLN A 863 17.44 21.09 -22.90
C GLN A 863 16.88 21.76 -21.65
N ALA A 864 17.72 22.49 -20.92
CA ALA A 864 17.29 23.31 -19.79
C ALA A 864 16.42 24.50 -20.24
N GLN A 865 16.76 25.11 -21.38
CA GLN A 865 15.96 26.18 -21.96
C GLN A 865 14.59 25.71 -22.49
N ILE A 866 14.51 24.50 -23.05
CA ILE A 866 13.24 23.92 -23.50
C ILE A 866 12.32 23.64 -22.31
N VAL A 867 12.87 23.13 -21.20
CA VAL A 867 12.10 22.91 -19.97
C VAL A 867 11.66 24.23 -19.33
N ALA A 868 12.50 25.25 -19.36
CA ALA A 868 12.17 26.58 -18.85
C ALA A 868 11.06 27.25 -19.71
N LYS A 869 11.15 27.11 -21.05
CA LYS A 869 10.17 27.70 -21.98
C LYS A 869 8.79 27.02 -21.87
N SER A 870 8.76 25.71 -21.71
CA SER A 870 7.49 25.00 -21.48
C SER A 870 6.87 25.34 -20.12
N LYS A 871 7.70 25.71 -19.13
CA LYS A 871 7.26 26.20 -17.81
C LYS A 871 6.64 27.61 -17.89
N GLU A 872 7.22 28.51 -18.70
CA GLU A 872 6.66 29.82 -18.97
C GLU A 872 5.33 29.75 -19.75
N GLU A 873 5.24 28.92 -20.78
CA GLU A 873 4.02 28.70 -21.54
C GLU A 873 2.89 28.08 -20.71
N MET A 874 3.19 27.20 -19.75
CA MET A 874 2.21 26.67 -18.78
C MET A 874 1.74 27.73 -17.78
N LEU A 875 2.64 28.60 -17.29
CA LEU A 875 2.28 29.71 -16.39
C LEU A 875 1.42 30.76 -17.09
N GLU A 876 1.71 31.10 -18.34
CA GLU A 876 0.92 32.03 -19.12
C GLU A 876 -0.49 31.50 -19.45
N SER A 877 -0.62 30.20 -19.72
CA SER A 877 -1.94 29.58 -19.93
C SER A 877 -2.79 29.53 -18.65
N THR A 878 -2.15 29.47 -17.48
CA THR A 878 -2.84 29.45 -16.18
C THR A 878 -3.27 30.83 -15.72
N THR A 879 -2.54 31.89 -16.11
CA THR A 879 -2.86 33.27 -15.77
C THR A 879 -3.98 33.85 -16.64
N SER A 880 -4.15 33.36 -17.86
CA SER A 880 -5.22 33.81 -18.77
C SER A 880 -6.61 33.19 -18.46
N GLN A 881 -6.67 32.12 -17.66
CA GLN A 881 -7.94 31.51 -17.22
C GLN A 881 -8.48 32.08 -15.90
N THR A 882 -7.72 32.92 -15.20
CA THR A 882 -8.16 33.55 -13.94
C THR A 882 -8.78 34.91 -14.15
N THR A 883 -8.93 35.36 -15.40
CA THR A 883 -9.51 36.70 -15.75
C THR A 883 -10.74 36.59 -16.68
N LEU A 884 -11.51 35.52 -16.52
CA LEU A 884 -12.87 35.46 -17.11
C LEU A 884 -13.83 34.82 -16.11
#